data_d7a22c8d7e020168eaac82f17de7af9d
#
_entry.id   d7a22c8d7e020168eaac82f17de7af9d
#
_cell.length_a   1.000
_cell.length_b   1.000
_cell.length_c   1.000
_cell.angle_alpha   90.00
_cell.angle_beta   90.00
_cell.angle_gamma   90.00
#
_symmetry.space_group_name_H-M   'P 1'
#
loop_
_entity.id
_entity.type
_entity.pdbx_description
1 polymer ?
#
loop_
_entity_poly.entity_id
_entity_poly.type
_entity_poly.pdbx_seq_one_letter_code
_entity_poly.pdbx_strand_id
1 'polypeptide(L)'
;MAFNLPLQNYFSRTTGPAVYSRPSDWPVITDAAAEVQFLFCDLGDAACQIRTFFTRTSGSQNIIIDWGDATTSTVTNNATTDTTHTYTPGTGTPCSLGYTTFKIRVYFTGTGVSVLNNCNIMAILNTASTAVGSPQICHVLEAYYGDSTQNATPVNFYSIIGSSCLSIYSNLQFVKLPATVSWTTWTTTFHSCFSLLKVVMPTSNSAVLQYGNAFNNCYSLLEIIFPSNSTLIQGMQSVFTSCANLRSVTLPTTMNSSTDWGSCFFGCLNLRSVTMPSINATNNLQYAFYNCLQLEWVKFTSMPTVGVNMQNCFQDSANLQTVYFPATVSNPSATVSLNTAFSGCRQLKNIVLPSNMNVSTFASTFSSCTSLTSCILPATSPACSAYNNTFLTCVSLLKITLPAAPTASVSFQSMFNGCIKLEEVTIPSGYILNNFNQTFLSCNSLKTISWTPGVQNSITSMQLTFNGCYLLTSFTMPTSMNIVTSLSSAFSSCRSLLSITLPSSLNAVTDMSSCFSGNIAFTSVTLPTSMSACTNFSYMFNSCASLTSITLPNTVGNVTTFNSCFYGCNSLKTCVLPGAAQLSLVNDINGMFNGCSDLVTLTNFDKIGSLTATPLMSAATFNSNRFKGGSTISFYGPLSLLQLNGTNVKTDVQNVRLLNTSAGQWTGSSPQINITFTNMSTAQIVQLFNDMAAQGNVVSKTINITGATGAAGLTAADRLIVTSKGWTITG
;
A
#
# COMPACT_ATOMS: atom_id res chain seq x y z
N MET A 1 -26.35 21.00 9.77
CA MET A 1 -27.24 20.83 8.61
C MET A 1 -26.72 21.79 7.54
N ALA A 2 -26.20 21.29 6.43
CA ALA A 2 -25.80 22.13 5.30
C ALA A 2 -27.08 22.57 4.59
N PHE A 3 -27.39 23.83 4.61
CA PHE A 3 -28.43 24.38 3.76
C PHE A 3 -27.94 24.32 2.31
N ASN A 4 -28.44 23.34 1.55
CA ASN A 4 -28.31 23.32 0.11
C ASN A 4 -29.15 24.49 -0.44
N LEU A 5 -28.51 25.65 -0.64
CA LEU A 5 -29.11 26.66 -1.52
C LEU A 5 -29.26 26.04 -2.92
N PRO A 6 -30.34 26.32 -3.65
CA PRO A 6 -30.57 25.80 -5.01
C PRO A 6 -29.51 26.21 -6.05
N LEU A 7 -28.45 26.87 -5.64
CA LEU A 7 -27.32 27.30 -6.45
C LEU A 7 -26.47 26.15 -7.06
N GLN A 8 -26.60 24.92 -6.55
CA GLN A 8 -25.88 23.77 -7.13
C GLN A 8 -26.38 23.34 -8.51
N ASN A 9 -27.54 23.79 -8.97
CA ASN A 9 -28.12 23.37 -10.25
C ASN A 9 -27.69 24.22 -11.47
N TYR A 10 -26.91 25.29 -11.27
CA TYR A 10 -26.50 26.18 -12.40
C TYR A 10 -25.27 25.68 -13.16
N PHE A 11 -24.65 24.59 -12.74
CA PHE A 11 -23.56 23.98 -13.49
C PHE A 11 -24.10 22.88 -14.42
N SER A 12 -24.41 23.29 -15.67
CA SER A 12 -24.60 22.28 -16.70
C SER A 12 -23.33 21.43 -16.78
N ARG A 13 -23.52 20.09 -16.80
CA ARG A 13 -22.45 19.11 -17.09
C ARG A 13 -22.01 19.26 -18.56
N THR A 14 -21.43 20.39 -18.92
CA THR A 14 -20.78 20.55 -20.21
C THR A 14 -19.33 20.10 -20.06
N THR A 15 -18.85 19.31 -21.00
CA THR A 15 -17.49 18.77 -21.07
C THR A 15 -16.42 19.84 -21.40
N GLY A 16 -16.75 21.11 -21.31
CA GLY A 16 -15.85 22.26 -21.45
C GLY A 16 -15.30 22.76 -20.10
N PRO A 17 -14.31 23.66 -20.09
CA PRO A 17 -13.85 24.31 -18.88
C PRO A 17 -15.03 24.99 -18.19
N ALA A 18 -15.28 24.68 -16.91
CA ALA A 18 -16.32 25.38 -16.15
C ALA A 18 -15.88 26.83 -15.96
N VAL A 19 -16.61 27.73 -16.55
CA VAL A 19 -16.43 29.19 -16.39
C VAL A 19 -17.46 29.65 -15.38
N TYR A 20 -17.03 30.44 -14.40
CA TYR A 20 -17.95 31.13 -13.51
C TYR A 20 -18.84 32.04 -14.39
N SER A 21 -20.15 31.81 -14.34
CA SER A 21 -21.15 32.65 -15.00
C SER A 21 -21.98 33.33 -13.91
N ARG A 22 -21.81 34.65 -13.80
CA ARG A 22 -22.59 35.48 -12.89
C ARG A 22 -24.03 35.52 -13.35
N PRO A 23 -25.03 35.32 -12.44
CA PRO A 23 -26.44 35.52 -12.81
C PRO A 23 -26.70 36.89 -13.41
N SER A 24 -27.42 36.95 -14.54
CA SER A 24 -27.65 38.18 -15.31
C SER A 24 -28.59 39.18 -14.65
N ASP A 25 -29.41 38.71 -13.71
CA ASP A 25 -30.37 39.47 -12.94
C ASP A 25 -29.81 40.00 -11.60
N TRP A 26 -28.54 39.72 -11.30
CA TRP A 26 -27.90 40.37 -10.17
C TRP A 26 -27.54 41.82 -10.48
N PRO A 27 -27.62 42.75 -9.49
CA PRO A 27 -27.23 44.15 -9.67
C PRO A 27 -25.86 44.30 -10.28
N VAL A 28 -25.71 45.12 -11.32
CA VAL A 28 -24.43 45.31 -12.00
C VAL A 28 -23.41 45.92 -11.02
N ILE A 29 -22.30 45.24 -10.82
CA ILE A 29 -21.14 45.78 -10.13
C ILE A 29 -20.24 46.41 -11.18
N THR A 30 -20.00 47.72 -11.05
CA THR A 30 -19.08 48.45 -11.91
C THR A 30 -17.68 48.40 -11.30
N ASP A 31 -16.66 48.19 -12.13
CA ASP A 31 -15.26 48.20 -11.68
C ASP A 31 -14.78 49.66 -11.43
N ALA A 32 -15.28 50.25 -10.37
CA ALA A 32 -14.94 51.63 -9.99
C ALA A 32 -13.66 51.60 -9.13
N ALA A 33 -12.58 52.22 -9.64
CA ALA A 33 -11.25 52.20 -9.05
C ALA A 33 -11.18 52.73 -7.60
N ALA A 34 -12.09 53.61 -7.22
CA ALA A 34 -12.09 54.27 -5.91
C ALA A 34 -13.10 53.68 -4.92
N GLU A 35 -13.71 52.54 -5.22
CA GLU A 35 -14.79 51.99 -4.41
C GLU A 35 -14.48 50.54 -3.96
N VAL A 36 -15.00 50.17 -2.77
CA VAL A 36 -15.21 48.78 -2.38
C VAL A 36 -16.69 48.47 -2.53
N GLN A 37 -17.03 47.43 -3.26
CA GLN A 37 -18.40 47.04 -3.52
C GLN A 37 -18.64 45.61 -3.05
N PHE A 38 -19.80 45.40 -2.43
CA PHE A 38 -20.23 44.08 -2.01
C PHE A 38 -21.62 43.79 -2.54
N LEU A 39 -21.81 42.59 -3.07
CA LEU A 39 -23.14 42.07 -3.36
C LEU A 39 -23.54 41.15 -2.20
N PHE A 40 -24.69 41.45 -1.64
CA PHE A 40 -25.23 40.74 -0.50
C PHE A 40 -26.63 40.20 -0.81
N CYS A 41 -27.02 39.05 -0.29
CA CYS A 41 -28.38 38.54 -0.42
C CYS A 41 -29.11 38.44 0.92
N ASP A 42 -30.42 38.74 0.88
CA ASP A 42 -31.36 38.52 1.98
C ASP A 42 -32.31 37.38 1.57
N LEU A 43 -32.44 36.38 2.42
CA LEU A 43 -33.31 35.22 2.20
C LEU A 43 -34.76 35.46 2.67
N GLY A 44 -35.08 36.62 3.18
CA GLY A 44 -36.46 37.10 3.33
C GLY A 44 -37.18 36.76 4.64
N ASP A 45 -36.53 36.09 5.59
CA ASP A 45 -37.23 35.55 6.77
C ASP A 45 -37.23 36.48 8.01
N ALA A 46 -36.36 37.46 8.08
CA ALA A 46 -36.31 38.46 9.15
C ALA A 46 -35.40 39.63 8.79
N ALA A 47 -35.52 40.77 9.54
CA ALA A 47 -34.65 41.93 9.37
C ALA A 47 -33.16 41.55 9.53
N CYS A 48 -32.39 41.78 8.47
CA CYS A 48 -30.95 41.49 8.46
C CYS A 48 -30.14 42.74 8.85
N GLN A 49 -29.17 42.57 9.77
CA GLN A 49 -28.23 43.61 10.13
C GLN A 49 -26.87 43.34 9.50
N ILE A 50 -26.31 44.35 8.85
CA ILE A 50 -24.93 44.38 8.40
C ILE A 50 -24.13 45.36 9.23
N ARG A 51 -22.97 44.91 9.69
CA ARG A 51 -21.97 45.75 10.35
C ARG A 51 -20.77 45.91 9.45
N THR A 52 -20.39 47.13 9.18
CA THR A 52 -19.16 47.46 8.45
C THR A 52 -18.11 47.97 9.42
N PHE A 53 -16.91 47.49 9.26
CA PHE A 53 -15.75 47.86 10.07
C PHE A 53 -14.66 48.42 9.17
N PHE A 54 -14.21 49.67 9.47
CA PHE A 54 -13.17 50.34 8.69
C PHE A 54 -12.05 50.81 9.60
N THR A 55 -10.80 50.59 9.19
CA THR A 55 -9.64 51.33 9.74
C THR A 55 -9.05 52.24 8.67
N ARG A 56 -8.76 53.45 9.03
CA ARG A 56 -8.20 54.47 8.14
C ARG A 56 -6.83 54.90 8.66
N THR A 57 -5.85 55.05 7.75
CA THR A 57 -4.49 55.45 8.14
C THR A 57 -4.23 56.95 7.93
N SER A 58 -4.91 57.61 7.01
CA SER A 58 -4.68 59.03 6.73
C SER A 58 -5.80 59.64 5.89
N GLY A 59 -5.99 60.96 6.01
CA GLY A 59 -6.89 61.73 5.18
C GLY A 59 -8.08 62.34 5.95
N SER A 60 -8.61 63.49 5.47
CA SER A 60 -9.72 64.25 6.08
C SER A 60 -11.06 64.04 5.39
N GLN A 61 -11.14 63.11 4.45
CA GLN A 61 -12.37 62.87 3.67
C GLN A 61 -13.35 61.95 4.41
N ASN A 62 -14.65 62.21 4.23
CA ASN A 62 -15.68 61.36 4.76
C ASN A 62 -15.77 60.06 3.95
N ILE A 63 -16.04 58.95 4.62
CA ILE A 63 -16.40 57.67 4.02
C ILE A 63 -17.91 57.64 3.89
N ILE A 64 -18.42 57.42 2.69
CA ILE A 64 -19.84 57.17 2.44
C ILE A 64 -20.06 55.69 2.27
N ILE A 65 -21.05 55.15 2.97
CA ILE A 65 -21.59 53.82 2.79
C ILE A 65 -22.98 53.95 2.17
N ASP A 66 -23.10 53.56 0.92
CA ASP A 66 -24.39 53.41 0.24
C ASP A 66 -24.83 51.95 0.45
N TRP A 67 -25.91 51.75 1.16
CA TRP A 67 -26.37 50.42 1.59
C TRP A 67 -27.14 49.69 0.47
N GLY A 68 -27.42 50.36 -0.65
CA GLY A 68 -28.10 49.73 -1.79
C GLY A 68 -29.63 49.64 -1.65
N ASP A 69 -30.19 50.22 -0.60
CA ASP A 69 -31.62 50.34 -0.33
C ASP A 69 -32.10 51.82 -0.35
N ALA A 70 -31.37 52.66 -1.05
CA ALA A 70 -31.54 54.12 -1.12
C ALA A 70 -31.15 54.86 0.19
N THR A 71 -30.54 54.21 1.13
CA THR A 71 -30.01 54.82 2.35
C THR A 71 -28.49 54.92 2.34
N THR A 72 -27.94 55.92 3.03
CA THR A 72 -26.50 56.13 3.14
C THR A 72 -26.10 56.42 4.60
N SER A 73 -24.88 56.02 4.94
CA SER A 73 -24.23 56.41 6.21
C SER A 73 -22.93 57.13 5.90
N THR A 74 -22.65 58.21 6.68
CA THR A 74 -21.41 59.00 6.55
C THR A 74 -20.55 58.83 7.79
N VAL A 75 -19.31 58.44 7.58
CA VAL A 75 -18.32 58.28 8.63
C VAL A 75 -17.30 59.40 8.56
N THR A 76 -17.28 60.28 9.60
CA THR A 76 -16.62 61.61 9.56
C THR A 76 -15.25 61.68 10.25
N ASN A 77 -14.73 60.65 10.91
CA ASN A 77 -13.49 60.76 11.72
C ASN A 77 -12.46 59.65 11.53
N ASN A 78 -11.20 59.95 11.84
CA ASN A 78 -10.02 59.09 11.73
C ASN A 78 -10.00 57.87 12.66
N ALA A 79 -11.10 57.53 13.31
CA ALA A 79 -11.17 56.42 14.22
C ALA A 79 -11.61 55.13 13.52
N THR A 80 -11.23 53.98 14.08
CA THR A 80 -11.85 52.71 13.80
C THR A 80 -13.36 52.87 14.01
N THR A 81 -14.14 52.74 12.94
CA THR A 81 -15.58 53.02 13.01
C THR A 81 -16.34 51.75 12.68
N ASP A 82 -17.33 51.51 13.46
CA ASP A 82 -18.26 50.42 13.39
C ASP A 82 -19.63 50.99 13.06
N THR A 83 -20.16 50.66 11.90
CA THR A 83 -21.46 51.18 11.42
C THR A 83 -22.38 50.01 11.12
N THR A 84 -23.55 50.00 11.73
CA THR A 84 -24.59 48.98 11.53
C THR A 84 -25.72 49.51 10.70
N HIS A 85 -26.23 48.68 9.78
CA HIS A 85 -27.44 48.96 9.00
C HIS A 85 -28.37 47.75 9.06
N THR A 86 -29.68 48.01 9.12
CA THR A 86 -30.71 46.96 9.20
C THR A 86 -31.57 47.05 7.95
N TYR A 87 -31.61 45.93 7.21
CA TYR A 87 -32.47 45.84 6.03
C TYR A 87 -33.87 45.35 6.40
N THR A 88 -34.86 45.91 5.73
CA THR A 88 -36.23 45.38 5.80
C THR A 88 -36.37 44.22 4.81
N PRO A 89 -36.93 43.10 5.21
CA PRO A 89 -37.11 41.94 4.32
C PRO A 89 -37.85 42.31 3.03
N GLY A 90 -37.31 41.86 1.89
CA GLY A 90 -37.93 42.05 0.58
C GLY A 90 -37.75 43.43 -0.06
N THR A 91 -36.96 44.35 0.51
CA THR A 91 -36.74 45.70 -0.06
C THR A 91 -35.61 45.78 -1.10
N GLY A 92 -34.81 44.74 -1.25
CA GLY A 92 -33.70 44.66 -2.22
C GLY A 92 -34.18 44.38 -3.66
N THR A 93 -33.20 44.16 -4.56
CA THR A 93 -33.48 43.72 -5.94
C THR A 93 -33.83 42.24 -5.97
N PRO A 94 -35.05 41.84 -6.36
CA PRO A 94 -35.40 40.45 -6.50
C PRO A 94 -34.55 39.74 -7.57
N CYS A 95 -34.15 38.50 -7.36
CA CYS A 95 -33.46 37.70 -8.37
C CYS A 95 -34.22 36.40 -8.67
N SER A 96 -33.94 35.81 -9.84
CA SER A 96 -34.56 34.55 -10.31
C SER A 96 -34.33 33.35 -9.39
N LEU A 97 -33.41 33.47 -8.47
CA LEU A 97 -33.06 32.40 -7.50
C LEU A 97 -33.93 32.45 -6.23
N GLY A 98 -34.89 33.37 -6.14
CA GLY A 98 -35.89 33.43 -5.07
C GLY A 98 -35.45 34.20 -3.81
N TYR A 99 -34.41 35.00 -3.88
CA TYR A 99 -33.98 35.90 -2.82
C TYR A 99 -33.83 37.33 -3.33
N THR A 100 -33.65 38.31 -2.42
CA THR A 100 -33.35 39.68 -2.76
C THR A 100 -31.87 40.00 -2.60
N THR A 101 -31.34 40.89 -3.43
CA THR A 101 -29.93 41.29 -3.40
C THR A 101 -29.80 42.77 -3.14
N PHE A 102 -28.73 43.17 -2.44
CA PHE A 102 -28.33 44.52 -2.17
C PHE A 102 -26.90 44.76 -2.64
N LYS A 103 -26.66 45.89 -3.32
CA LYS A 103 -25.33 46.33 -3.71
C LYS A 103 -24.84 47.42 -2.77
N ILE A 104 -23.97 47.04 -1.84
CA ILE A 104 -23.35 47.96 -0.90
C ILE A 104 -22.12 48.60 -1.57
N ARG A 105 -22.00 49.95 -1.50
CA ARG A 105 -20.84 50.67 -2.00
C ARG A 105 -20.19 51.47 -0.88
N VAL A 106 -18.88 51.42 -0.82
CA VAL A 106 -18.07 52.20 0.14
C VAL A 106 -17.08 53.05 -0.65
N TYR A 107 -17.19 54.37 -0.54
CA TYR A 107 -16.36 55.30 -1.28
C TYR A 107 -16.07 56.60 -0.49
N PHE A 108 -15.09 57.38 -0.97
CA PHE A 108 -14.72 58.66 -0.36
C PHE A 108 -15.40 59.83 -1.05
N THR A 109 -15.70 60.88 -0.26
CA THR A 109 -16.15 62.16 -0.81
C THR A 109 -14.98 63.12 -0.89
N GLY A 110 -14.51 63.44 -2.10
CA GLY A 110 -13.50 64.48 -2.35
C GLY A 110 -12.34 64.02 -3.23
N THR A 111 -11.44 64.98 -3.57
CA THR A 111 -10.35 64.81 -4.55
C THR A 111 -8.98 64.46 -3.92
N GLY A 112 -8.89 64.12 -2.65
CA GLY A 112 -7.63 63.76 -1.95
C GLY A 112 -7.33 62.26 -1.98
N VAL A 113 -6.04 61.92 -1.81
CA VAL A 113 -5.65 60.52 -1.64
C VAL A 113 -6.03 60.02 -0.23
N SER A 114 -7.02 59.18 -0.14
CA SER A 114 -7.42 58.53 1.11
C SER A 114 -7.33 57.00 0.94
N VAL A 115 -6.76 56.32 1.93
CA VAL A 115 -6.48 54.89 1.89
C VAL A 115 -7.29 54.22 2.96
N LEU A 116 -8.14 53.25 2.58
CA LEU A 116 -8.77 52.30 3.50
C LEU A 116 -7.79 51.20 3.85
N ASN A 117 -7.38 51.10 5.12
CA ASN A 117 -6.47 50.03 5.55
C ASN A 117 -7.19 48.73 5.83
N ASN A 118 -8.40 48.78 6.32
CA ASN A 118 -9.22 47.59 6.57
C ASN A 118 -10.66 47.93 6.20
N CYS A 119 -11.24 47.22 5.28
CA CYS A 119 -12.64 47.30 4.96
C CYS A 119 -13.28 45.92 5.11
N ASN A 120 -14.02 45.73 6.18
CA ASN A 120 -14.71 44.49 6.46
C ASN A 120 -16.20 44.72 6.52
N ILE A 121 -16.94 43.81 5.95
CA ILE A 121 -18.35 43.62 6.25
C ILE A 121 -18.51 42.42 7.18
N MET A 122 -19.13 42.69 8.31
CA MET A 122 -19.56 41.63 9.24
C MET A 122 -21.08 41.62 9.23
N ALA A 123 -21.72 40.54 8.80
CA ALA A 123 -23.13 40.37 9.07
C ALA A 123 -23.32 40.06 10.55
N ILE A 124 -24.19 40.78 11.23
CA ILE A 124 -24.54 40.56 12.63
C ILE A 124 -25.89 39.83 12.64
N LEU A 125 -25.97 38.77 13.43
CA LEU A 125 -27.22 38.11 13.75
C LEU A 125 -28.15 39.09 14.46
N ASN A 126 -29.44 39.02 14.12
CA ASN A 126 -30.47 39.80 14.79
C ASN A 126 -30.40 39.61 16.31
N THR A 127 -30.20 40.68 17.08
CA THR A 127 -30.07 40.69 18.53
C THR A 127 -31.34 40.28 19.28
N ALA A 128 -32.46 40.04 18.57
CA ALA A 128 -33.74 39.68 19.17
C ALA A 128 -33.88 38.18 19.50
N SER A 129 -32.95 37.32 19.06
CA SER A 129 -32.97 35.92 19.34
C SER A 129 -31.79 35.51 20.27
N THR A 130 -32.05 35.37 21.55
CA THR A 130 -31.13 34.79 22.53
C THR A 130 -31.02 33.27 22.40
N ALA A 131 -31.64 32.66 21.39
CA ALA A 131 -31.54 31.24 21.12
C ALA A 131 -30.30 30.94 20.25
N VAL A 132 -29.27 30.43 20.88
CA VAL A 132 -28.13 29.79 20.23
C VAL A 132 -28.68 28.64 19.36
N GLY A 133 -28.80 28.84 18.02
CA GLY A 133 -29.20 27.76 17.12
C GLY A 133 -30.01 28.12 15.88
N SER A 134 -30.40 29.36 15.66
CA SER A 134 -31.04 29.77 14.41
C SER A 134 -30.14 30.70 13.63
N PRO A 135 -29.40 30.23 12.61
CA PRO A 135 -28.61 31.07 11.72
C PRO A 135 -29.56 31.76 10.75
N GLN A 136 -29.96 32.97 11.05
CA GLN A 136 -30.52 33.86 10.01
C GLN A 136 -29.37 34.56 9.31
N ILE A 137 -29.16 34.22 8.07
CA ILE A 137 -27.86 34.32 7.42
C ILE A 137 -27.98 35.29 6.29
N CYS A 138 -27.42 36.47 6.49
CA CYS A 138 -27.11 37.37 5.42
C CYS A 138 -25.82 36.91 4.73
N HIS A 139 -25.85 36.72 3.43
CA HIS A 139 -24.72 36.10 2.72
C HIS A 139 -24.07 37.12 1.78
N VAL A 140 -22.79 37.43 2.01
CA VAL A 140 -21.98 38.10 1.02
C VAL A 140 -21.75 37.14 -0.15
N LEU A 141 -22.22 37.51 -1.35
CA LEU A 141 -22.05 36.71 -2.57
C LEU A 141 -20.81 37.12 -3.36
N GLU A 142 -20.56 38.40 -3.46
CA GLU A 142 -19.45 38.95 -4.24
C GLU A 142 -18.79 40.12 -3.50
N ALA A 143 -17.47 40.24 -3.63
CA ALA A 143 -16.68 41.36 -3.11
C ALA A 143 -15.74 41.92 -4.18
N TYR A 144 -15.78 43.23 -4.40
CA TYR A 144 -14.94 43.95 -5.36
C TYR A 144 -14.14 45.02 -4.63
N TYR A 145 -12.84 44.99 -4.76
CA TYR A 145 -11.93 46.00 -4.24
C TYR A 145 -11.33 46.75 -5.44
N GLY A 146 -11.65 48.05 -5.59
CA GLY A 146 -11.16 48.88 -6.67
C GLY A 146 -9.66 49.16 -6.59
N ASP A 147 -9.02 49.49 -7.69
CA ASP A 147 -7.56 49.64 -7.80
C ASP A 147 -6.98 50.76 -6.94
N SER A 148 -7.77 51.80 -6.61
CA SER A 148 -7.33 52.89 -5.70
C SER A 148 -7.35 52.50 -4.21
N THR A 149 -7.81 51.31 -3.87
CA THR A 149 -7.87 50.78 -2.49
C THR A 149 -6.60 50.00 -2.09
N GLN A 150 -5.44 50.36 -2.69
CA GLN A 150 -4.16 49.59 -2.67
C GLN A 150 -3.65 49.17 -1.28
N ASN A 151 -4.06 49.83 -0.21
CA ASN A 151 -3.67 49.50 1.14
C ASN A 151 -4.81 48.89 1.99
N ALA A 152 -5.96 48.58 1.40
CA ALA A 152 -6.97 47.81 2.07
C ALA A 152 -6.42 46.39 2.24
N THR A 153 -5.82 46.09 3.40
CA THR A 153 -5.55 44.68 3.74
C THR A 153 -6.90 43.98 3.83
N PRO A 154 -7.18 42.91 3.05
CA PRO A 154 -8.29 42.10 3.40
C PRO A 154 -7.93 41.54 4.77
N VAL A 155 -8.65 41.99 5.74
CA VAL A 155 -8.58 41.38 7.06
C VAL A 155 -8.93 39.90 6.82
N ASN A 156 -8.13 39.03 7.35
CA ASN A 156 -8.38 37.59 7.39
C ASN A 156 -9.88 37.35 7.53
N PHE A 157 -10.56 36.94 6.48
CA PHE A 157 -11.99 36.57 6.54
C PHE A 157 -12.23 35.52 7.63
N TYR A 158 -11.19 34.81 8.04
CA TYR A 158 -11.20 33.83 9.15
C TYR A 158 -10.87 34.45 10.54
N SER A 159 -9.98 35.44 10.63
CA SER A 159 -9.50 35.93 11.95
C SER A 159 -10.45 36.87 12.67
N ILE A 160 -11.43 37.45 11.97
CA ILE A 160 -12.45 38.31 12.58
C ILE A 160 -13.58 37.48 13.18
N ILE A 161 -13.69 36.25 12.80
CA ILE A 161 -14.77 35.37 13.19
C ILE A 161 -14.17 34.29 14.08
N GLY A 162 -14.21 34.51 15.39
CA GLY A 162 -13.98 33.40 16.32
C GLY A 162 -14.76 32.16 15.86
N SER A 163 -14.31 30.98 16.19
CA SER A 163 -14.76 29.67 15.73
C SER A 163 -16.28 29.38 15.64
N SER A 164 -17.12 30.35 15.89
CA SER A 164 -18.59 30.26 15.90
C SER A 164 -19.33 30.94 14.72
N CYS A 165 -18.64 31.64 13.79
CA CYS A 165 -19.28 32.37 12.69
C CYS A 165 -18.91 31.88 11.28
N LEU A 166 -18.57 30.60 11.12
CA LEU A 166 -18.18 29.96 9.83
C LEU A 166 -19.25 30.05 8.73
N SER A 167 -20.48 30.50 9.03
CA SER A 167 -21.61 30.49 8.11
C SER A 167 -21.69 31.73 7.21
N ILE A 168 -21.08 32.85 7.56
CA ILE A 168 -21.29 34.11 6.84
C ILE A 168 -20.59 34.13 5.47
N TYR A 169 -19.36 33.62 5.40
CA TYR A 169 -18.61 33.56 4.13
C TYR A 169 -18.75 32.23 3.39
N SER A 170 -19.50 31.30 3.94
CA SER A 170 -19.78 30.02 3.27
C SER A 170 -20.40 30.21 1.88
N ASN A 171 -21.07 31.31 1.64
CA ASN A 171 -21.74 31.64 0.38
C ASN A 171 -20.99 32.66 -0.52
N LEU A 172 -19.82 33.15 -0.11
CA LEU A 172 -18.98 34.01 -0.94
C LEU A 172 -18.58 33.25 -2.23
N GLN A 173 -18.96 33.78 -3.40
CA GLN A 173 -18.76 33.12 -4.69
C GLN A 173 -17.65 33.76 -5.52
N PHE A 174 -17.51 35.05 -5.43
CA PHE A 174 -16.56 35.81 -6.25
C PHE A 174 -15.86 36.91 -5.45
N VAL A 175 -14.54 37.03 -5.66
CA VAL A 175 -13.75 38.16 -5.13
C VAL A 175 -12.88 38.72 -6.22
N LYS A 176 -12.92 40.03 -6.42
CA LYS A 176 -11.94 40.79 -7.20
C LYS A 176 -11.09 41.62 -6.24
N LEU A 177 -9.79 41.46 -6.34
CA LEU A 177 -8.81 42.22 -5.55
C LEU A 177 -8.21 43.35 -6.37
N PRO A 178 -7.65 44.40 -5.74
CA PRO A 178 -6.98 45.50 -6.44
C PRO A 178 -5.84 44.99 -7.33
N ALA A 179 -5.57 45.68 -8.44
CA ALA A 179 -4.50 45.29 -9.35
C ALA A 179 -3.10 45.29 -8.69
N THR A 180 -2.89 46.20 -7.73
CA THR A 180 -1.63 46.27 -6.94
C THR A 180 -1.92 46.21 -5.46
N VAL A 181 -1.13 45.44 -4.72
CA VAL A 181 -1.24 45.31 -3.28
C VAL A 181 0.15 45.31 -2.61
N SER A 182 0.19 45.72 -1.36
CA SER A 182 1.40 45.72 -0.53
C SER A 182 1.27 44.77 0.70
N TRP A 183 0.39 43.77 0.60
CA TRP A 183 0.12 42.84 1.69
C TRP A 183 1.27 41.88 1.94
N THR A 184 1.52 41.56 3.21
CA THR A 184 2.59 40.65 3.60
C THR A 184 2.09 39.24 3.90
N THR A 185 0.82 39.08 4.23
CA THR A 185 0.24 37.78 4.58
C THR A 185 -1.17 37.58 4.01
N TRP A 186 -1.39 36.41 3.48
CA TRP A 186 -2.68 35.90 3.01
C TRP A 186 -3.10 34.65 3.80
N THR A 187 -2.35 34.35 4.85
CA THR A 187 -2.58 33.18 5.67
C THR A 187 -4.03 33.09 6.10
N THR A 188 -4.70 32.00 5.78
CA THR A 188 -6.12 31.73 6.11
C THR A 188 -7.15 32.73 5.55
N THR A 189 -6.79 33.60 4.59
CA THR A 189 -7.68 34.69 4.13
C THR A 189 -9.05 34.21 3.66
N PHE A 190 -9.12 33.15 2.87
CA PHE A 190 -10.36 32.54 2.35
C PHE A 190 -10.60 31.15 2.92
N HIS A 191 -9.98 30.82 4.04
CA HIS A 191 -10.15 29.50 4.69
C HIS A 191 -11.63 29.19 4.90
N SER A 192 -12.09 28.03 4.43
CA SER A 192 -13.48 27.55 4.56
C SER A 192 -14.54 28.41 3.85
N CYS A 193 -14.16 29.20 2.84
CA CYS A 193 -15.13 29.82 1.94
C CYS A 193 -15.68 28.75 0.97
N PHE A 194 -16.59 27.92 1.44
CA PHE A 194 -17.03 26.68 0.76
C PHE A 194 -17.65 26.91 -0.61
N SER A 195 -18.32 28.06 -0.83
CA SER A 195 -18.98 28.42 -2.08
C SER A 195 -18.11 29.24 -3.02
N LEU A 196 -16.88 29.60 -2.63
CA LEU A 196 -16.00 30.45 -3.41
C LEU A 196 -15.65 29.79 -4.75
N LEU A 197 -16.03 30.42 -5.85
CA LEU A 197 -15.87 29.90 -7.22
C LEU A 197 -14.64 30.50 -7.91
N LYS A 198 -14.38 31.79 -7.69
CA LYS A 198 -13.32 32.54 -8.38
C LYS A 198 -12.76 33.68 -7.53
N VAL A 199 -11.46 33.83 -7.58
CA VAL A 199 -10.76 35.02 -7.07
C VAL A 199 -9.91 35.61 -8.19
N VAL A 200 -10.10 36.90 -8.45
CA VAL A 200 -9.22 37.68 -9.32
C VAL A 200 -8.10 38.24 -8.47
N MET A 201 -6.91 37.64 -8.62
CA MET A 201 -5.72 37.98 -7.86
C MET A 201 -5.12 39.33 -8.34
N PRO A 202 -4.37 40.04 -7.50
CA PRO A 202 -3.60 41.20 -7.90
C PRO A 202 -2.63 40.88 -9.03
N THR A 203 -2.40 41.84 -9.93
CA THR A 203 -1.42 41.69 -11.02
C THR A 203 0.00 41.94 -10.55
N SER A 204 0.20 42.67 -9.43
CA SER A 204 1.50 42.93 -8.82
C SER A 204 1.41 43.01 -7.28
N ASN A 205 2.50 42.64 -6.61
CA ASN A 205 2.67 42.83 -5.18
C ASN A 205 4.11 43.23 -4.88
N SER A 206 4.31 44.19 -3.97
CA SER A 206 5.62 44.71 -3.59
C SER A 206 6.17 44.09 -2.32
N ALA A 207 5.41 43.24 -1.61
CA ALA A 207 5.81 42.63 -0.33
C ALA A 207 6.00 41.09 -0.42
N VAL A 208 6.75 40.57 0.50
CA VAL A 208 6.90 39.11 0.67
C VAL A 208 5.57 38.49 1.12
N LEU A 209 5.15 37.43 0.43
CA LEU A 209 3.82 36.86 0.57
C LEU A 209 3.83 35.48 1.24
N GLN A 210 3.01 35.35 2.27
CA GLN A 210 2.70 34.09 2.92
C GLN A 210 1.24 33.71 2.60
N TYR A 211 1.05 32.59 1.87
CA TYR A 211 -0.29 32.11 1.50
C TYR A 211 -0.78 30.92 2.35
N GLY A 212 -0.03 30.48 3.34
CA GLY A 212 -0.38 29.28 4.11
C GLY A 212 -1.86 29.16 4.44
N ASN A 213 -2.51 28.06 4.06
CA ASN A 213 -3.95 27.80 4.21
C ASN A 213 -4.90 28.84 3.59
N ALA A 214 -4.44 29.69 2.67
CA ALA A 214 -5.26 30.83 2.17
C ALA A 214 -6.61 30.41 1.59
N PHE A 215 -6.68 29.30 0.86
CA PHE A 215 -7.88 28.73 0.24
C PHE A 215 -8.24 27.35 0.78
N ASN A 216 -7.72 26.98 1.93
CA ASN A 216 -8.00 25.67 2.53
C ASN A 216 -9.52 25.49 2.73
N ASN A 217 -10.06 24.34 2.29
CA ASN A 217 -11.49 24.01 2.29
C ASN A 217 -12.39 24.89 1.38
N CYS A 218 -11.85 25.56 0.37
CA CYS A 218 -12.65 26.21 -0.65
C CYS A 218 -13.15 25.17 -1.67
N TYR A 219 -14.12 24.34 -1.27
CA TYR A 219 -14.56 23.17 -2.04
C TYR A 219 -15.05 23.49 -3.45
N SER A 220 -15.63 24.68 -3.65
CA SER A 220 -16.21 25.12 -4.93
C SER A 220 -15.24 25.85 -5.85
N LEU A 221 -14.03 26.19 -5.39
CA LEU A 221 -13.05 26.93 -6.17
C LEU A 221 -12.72 26.21 -7.48
N LEU A 222 -12.88 26.91 -8.62
CA LEU A 222 -12.73 26.32 -9.95
C LEU A 222 -11.35 26.54 -10.55
N GLU A 223 -10.85 27.76 -10.43
CA GLU A 223 -9.56 28.17 -10.98
C GLU A 223 -8.94 29.30 -10.15
N ILE A 224 -7.62 29.39 -10.21
CA ILE A 224 -6.88 30.54 -9.68
C ILE A 224 -5.67 30.82 -10.56
N ILE A 225 -5.44 32.11 -10.81
CA ILE A 225 -4.32 32.61 -11.61
C ILE A 225 -3.49 33.54 -10.73
N PHE A 226 -2.28 33.15 -10.40
CA PHE A 226 -1.34 34.00 -9.69
C PHE A 226 -0.65 34.98 -10.67
N PRO A 227 -0.25 36.18 -10.22
CA PRO A 227 0.52 37.08 -11.03
C PRO A 227 1.85 36.48 -11.48
N SER A 228 2.25 36.74 -12.74
CA SER A 228 3.42 36.10 -13.36
C SER A 228 4.76 36.45 -12.68
N ASN A 229 4.85 37.60 -11.98
CA ASN A 229 6.06 38.15 -11.37
C ASN A 229 6.03 38.11 -9.84
N SER A 230 5.89 36.90 -9.26
CA SER A 230 5.78 36.74 -7.81
C SER A 230 7.00 36.06 -7.19
N THR A 231 8.19 36.64 -7.41
CA THR A 231 9.45 36.17 -6.74
C THR A 231 9.39 36.27 -5.20
N LEU A 232 8.36 36.89 -4.66
CA LEU A 232 8.20 37.15 -3.23
C LEU A 232 7.32 36.13 -2.51
N ILE A 233 6.72 35.13 -3.20
CA ILE A 233 5.91 34.10 -2.54
C ILE A 233 6.80 33.14 -1.78
N GLN A 234 6.58 33.00 -0.46
CA GLN A 234 7.37 32.15 0.43
C GLN A 234 6.60 30.94 0.99
N GLY A 235 5.30 31.07 1.23
CA GLY A 235 4.50 30.02 1.88
C GLY A 235 3.36 29.54 1.00
N MET A 236 3.40 28.27 0.58
CA MET A 236 2.31 27.62 -0.16
C MET A 236 1.76 26.41 0.61
N GLN A 237 2.13 26.25 1.88
CA GLN A 237 1.70 25.12 2.69
C GLN A 237 0.17 25.11 2.82
N SER A 238 -0.44 23.99 2.44
CA SER A 238 -1.89 23.74 2.55
C SER A 238 -2.79 24.80 1.86
N VAL A 239 -2.27 25.55 0.88
CA VAL A 239 -3.02 26.66 0.27
C VAL A 239 -4.33 26.20 -0.31
N PHE A 240 -4.36 25.08 -1.04
CA PHE A 240 -5.54 24.55 -1.71
C PHE A 240 -6.00 23.22 -1.13
N THR A 241 -5.62 22.92 0.11
CA THR A 241 -6.08 21.68 0.77
C THR A 241 -7.60 21.58 0.69
N SER A 242 -8.09 20.45 0.17
CA SER A 242 -9.52 20.16 0.00
C SER A 242 -10.29 21.11 -0.94
N CYS A 243 -9.61 21.78 -1.88
CA CYS A 243 -10.29 22.49 -2.96
C CYS A 243 -10.79 21.47 -4.00
N ALA A 244 -11.85 20.74 -3.65
CA ALA A 244 -12.29 19.55 -4.40
C ALA A 244 -12.64 19.84 -5.87
N ASN A 245 -13.18 21.02 -6.19
CA ASN A 245 -13.57 21.40 -7.54
C ASN A 245 -12.49 22.15 -8.32
N LEU A 246 -11.33 22.43 -7.73
CA LEU A 246 -10.23 23.11 -8.39
C LEU A 246 -9.76 22.32 -9.62
N ARG A 247 -9.83 22.91 -10.80
CA ARG A 247 -9.49 22.26 -12.08
C ARG A 247 -8.15 22.69 -12.64
N SER A 248 -7.80 23.96 -12.43
CA SER A 248 -6.56 24.53 -12.93
C SER A 248 -5.99 25.57 -11.97
N VAL A 249 -4.68 25.61 -11.92
CA VAL A 249 -3.91 26.65 -11.20
C VAL A 249 -2.82 27.13 -12.12
N THR A 250 -2.74 28.44 -12.33
CA THR A 250 -1.60 29.07 -13.00
C THR A 250 -0.68 29.64 -11.92
N LEU A 251 0.46 28.99 -11.74
CA LEU A 251 1.49 29.42 -10.79
C LEU A 251 2.47 30.39 -11.48
N PRO A 252 3.14 31.29 -10.73
CA PRO A 252 4.23 32.11 -11.26
C PRO A 252 5.36 31.21 -11.79
N THR A 253 6.07 31.68 -12.81
CA THR A 253 7.21 30.95 -13.39
C THR A 253 8.39 30.85 -12.43
N THR A 254 8.56 31.87 -11.58
CA THR A 254 9.60 31.95 -10.53
C THR A 254 8.97 32.31 -9.20
N MET A 255 9.44 31.69 -8.14
CA MET A 255 9.00 31.92 -6.76
C MET A 255 10.23 32.00 -5.84
N ASN A 256 10.02 32.43 -4.59
CA ASN A 256 11.07 32.41 -3.58
C ASN A 256 11.61 30.99 -3.39
N SER A 257 12.90 30.86 -3.29
CA SER A 257 13.57 29.56 -3.15
C SER A 257 13.21 28.77 -1.88
N SER A 258 12.71 29.45 -0.85
CA SER A 258 12.33 28.81 0.44
C SER A 258 10.83 28.46 0.54
N THR A 259 10.09 28.44 -0.57
CA THR A 259 8.65 28.15 -0.56
C THR A 259 8.35 26.71 -0.09
N ASP A 260 7.55 26.58 0.96
CA ASP A 260 7.02 25.28 1.45
C ASP A 260 5.75 24.89 0.65
N TRP A 261 5.73 23.69 0.09
CA TRP A 261 4.62 23.14 -0.69
C TRP A 261 3.87 22.01 0.00
N GLY A 262 4.18 21.74 1.27
CA GLY A 262 3.54 20.66 2.02
C GLY A 262 2.02 20.74 1.95
N SER A 263 1.35 19.67 1.55
CA SER A 263 -0.11 19.55 1.42
C SER A 263 -0.78 20.64 0.54
N CYS A 264 -0.03 21.32 -0.35
CA CYS A 264 -0.55 22.47 -1.10
C CYS A 264 -1.83 22.14 -1.87
N PHE A 265 -1.90 20.99 -2.54
CA PHE A 265 -3.05 20.52 -3.33
C PHE A 265 -3.67 19.26 -2.75
N PHE A 266 -3.49 19.00 -1.46
CA PHE A 266 -4.06 17.83 -0.79
C PHE A 266 -5.58 17.75 -1.02
N GLY A 267 -6.08 16.65 -1.61
CA GLY A 267 -7.51 16.44 -1.83
C GLY A 267 -8.14 17.35 -2.89
N CYS A 268 -7.37 17.92 -3.83
CA CYS A 268 -7.89 18.62 -5.00
C CYS A 268 -8.40 17.60 -6.03
N LEU A 269 -9.60 17.07 -5.79
CA LEU A 269 -10.13 15.90 -6.49
C LEU A 269 -10.24 16.09 -8.02
N ASN A 270 -10.53 17.33 -8.49
CA ASN A 270 -10.75 17.64 -9.90
C ASN A 270 -9.56 18.33 -10.59
N LEU A 271 -8.44 18.53 -9.88
CA LEU A 271 -7.22 19.11 -10.44
C LEU A 271 -6.64 18.20 -11.52
N ARG A 272 -6.43 18.75 -12.75
CA ARG A 272 -5.97 17.91 -13.88
C ARG A 272 -4.47 17.97 -14.10
N SER A 273 -3.88 19.14 -13.94
CA SER A 273 -2.46 19.30 -14.20
C SER A 273 -1.86 20.50 -13.48
N VAL A 274 -0.57 20.43 -13.19
CA VAL A 274 0.19 21.55 -12.61
C VAL A 274 1.57 21.62 -13.22
N THR A 275 2.00 22.83 -13.61
CA THR A 275 3.41 23.14 -13.87
C THR A 275 3.97 23.81 -12.62
N MET A 276 4.92 23.11 -11.96
CA MET A 276 5.60 23.64 -10.79
C MET A 276 6.62 24.71 -11.23
N PRO A 277 6.70 25.82 -10.53
CA PRO A 277 7.75 26.82 -10.77
C PRO A 277 9.15 26.26 -10.46
N SER A 278 10.18 27.07 -10.62
CA SER A 278 11.51 26.70 -10.17
C SER A 278 11.54 26.60 -8.64
N ILE A 279 11.86 25.41 -8.11
CA ILE A 279 11.80 25.07 -6.67
C ILE A 279 13.21 24.82 -6.12
N ASN A 280 14.13 25.76 -6.25
CA ASN A 280 15.56 25.57 -6.03
C ASN A 280 15.95 25.25 -4.56
N ALA A 281 15.23 25.76 -3.56
CA ALA A 281 15.57 25.57 -2.15
C ALA A 281 14.41 25.06 -1.28
N THR A 282 13.29 24.63 -1.89
CA THR A 282 12.23 23.99 -1.12
C THR A 282 12.66 22.60 -0.65
N ASN A 283 12.34 22.27 0.57
CA ASN A 283 12.63 20.95 1.16
C ASN A 283 11.37 20.15 1.46
N ASN A 284 10.16 20.69 1.21
CA ASN A 284 8.92 20.05 1.57
C ASN A 284 7.92 20.01 0.40
N LEU A 285 7.65 18.80 -0.10
CA LEU A 285 6.59 18.43 -1.04
C LEU A 285 5.70 17.32 -0.45
N GLN A 286 5.80 17.11 0.87
CA GLN A 286 5.04 16.06 1.56
C GLN A 286 3.54 16.28 1.37
N TYR A 287 2.81 15.24 0.92
CA TYR A 287 1.39 15.27 0.61
C TYR A 287 0.97 16.34 -0.41
N ALA A 288 1.89 16.93 -1.18
CA ALA A 288 1.58 18.08 -2.04
C ALA A 288 0.43 17.84 -3.01
N PHE A 289 0.31 16.64 -3.56
CA PHE A 289 -0.74 16.20 -4.49
C PHE A 289 -1.44 14.92 -4.01
N TYR A 290 -1.51 14.71 -2.70
CA TYR A 290 -2.18 13.54 -2.12
C TYR A 290 -3.65 13.51 -2.51
N ASN A 291 -4.16 12.35 -2.99
CA ASN A 291 -5.57 12.12 -3.33
C ASN A 291 -6.13 13.13 -4.35
N CYS A 292 -5.32 13.54 -5.35
CA CYS A 292 -5.75 14.32 -6.50
C CYS A 292 -6.29 13.37 -7.58
N LEU A 293 -7.55 12.91 -7.43
CA LEU A 293 -8.09 11.77 -8.20
C LEU A 293 -8.11 11.99 -9.72
N GLN A 294 -8.25 13.23 -10.21
CA GLN A 294 -8.30 13.55 -11.63
C GLN A 294 -6.97 14.09 -12.18
N LEU A 295 -5.91 14.09 -11.36
CA LEU A 295 -4.60 14.61 -11.77
C LEU A 295 -4.00 13.70 -12.87
N GLU A 296 -3.74 14.27 -14.03
CA GLU A 296 -3.21 13.56 -15.20
C GLU A 296 -1.69 13.68 -15.30
N TRP A 297 -1.16 14.87 -15.04
CA TRP A 297 0.29 15.11 -15.05
C TRP A 297 0.74 16.26 -14.18
N VAL A 298 2.00 16.19 -13.74
CA VAL A 298 2.72 17.28 -13.07
C VAL A 298 4.07 17.47 -13.76
N LYS A 299 4.47 18.74 -13.99
CA LYS A 299 5.77 19.07 -14.56
C LYS A 299 6.61 19.88 -13.56
N PHE A 300 7.77 19.35 -13.22
CA PHE A 300 8.80 20.07 -12.47
C PHE A 300 9.76 20.76 -13.44
N THR A 301 9.89 22.08 -13.35
CA THR A 301 10.81 22.86 -14.19
C THR A 301 12.25 22.75 -13.68
N SER A 302 12.44 22.57 -12.39
CA SER A 302 13.71 22.27 -11.73
C SER A 302 13.49 21.34 -10.52
N MET A 303 14.54 20.72 -10.01
CA MET A 303 14.53 20.05 -8.71
C MET A 303 15.38 20.83 -7.71
N PRO A 304 15.04 20.79 -6.42
CA PRO A 304 15.75 21.52 -5.39
C PRO A 304 17.22 21.16 -5.29
N THR A 305 18.03 22.12 -4.84
CA THR A 305 19.45 21.95 -4.55
C THR A 305 19.71 21.48 -3.11
N VAL A 306 18.67 21.36 -2.30
CA VAL A 306 18.67 20.87 -0.91
C VAL A 306 17.94 19.54 -0.83
N GLY A 307 18.07 18.85 0.29
CA GLY A 307 17.30 17.61 0.55
C GLY A 307 15.79 17.86 0.48
N VAL A 308 15.05 16.95 -0.18
CA VAL A 308 13.61 17.11 -0.44
C VAL A 308 12.82 15.97 0.17
N ASN A 309 11.76 16.31 0.91
CA ASN A 309 10.78 15.36 1.37
C ASN A 309 9.60 15.31 0.37
N MET A 310 9.52 14.23 -0.42
CA MET A 310 8.40 13.92 -1.31
C MET A 310 7.51 12.79 -0.75
N GLN A 311 7.57 12.54 0.55
CA GLN A 311 6.75 11.51 1.18
C GLN A 311 5.27 11.74 0.88
N ASN A 312 4.58 10.70 0.40
CA ASN A 312 3.15 10.72 0.06
C ASN A 312 2.77 11.78 -0.99
N CYS A 313 3.74 12.33 -1.76
CA CYS A 313 3.53 13.50 -2.62
C CYS A 313 2.37 13.33 -3.59
N PHE A 314 2.26 12.17 -4.26
CA PHE A 314 1.21 11.83 -5.23
C PHE A 314 0.38 10.63 -4.79
N GLN A 315 0.49 10.23 -3.52
CA GLN A 315 -0.23 9.04 -3.05
C GLN A 315 -1.73 9.14 -3.35
N ASP A 316 -2.31 8.05 -3.84
CA ASP A 316 -3.71 7.90 -4.21
C ASP A 316 -4.22 8.85 -5.31
N SER A 317 -3.33 9.50 -6.07
CA SER A 317 -3.68 10.24 -7.29
C SER A 317 -3.88 9.26 -8.45
N ALA A 318 -5.03 8.58 -8.42
CA ALA A 318 -5.31 7.37 -9.19
C ALA A 318 -5.20 7.56 -10.72
N ASN A 319 -5.51 8.74 -11.26
CA ASN A 319 -5.45 9.05 -12.69
C ASN A 319 -4.10 9.62 -13.15
N LEU A 320 -3.12 9.80 -12.25
CA LEU A 320 -1.81 10.32 -12.62
C LEU A 320 -1.16 9.40 -13.67
N GLN A 321 -0.90 9.94 -14.86
CA GLN A 321 -0.34 9.20 -16.00
C GLN A 321 1.17 9.39 -16.11
N THR A 322 1.66 10.60 -15.81
CA THR A 322 3.08 10.92 -15.90
C THR A 322 3.49 12.07 -14.99
N VAL A 323 4.73 12.05 -14.55
CA VAL A 323 5.40 13.19 -13.92
C VAL A 323 6.66 13.52 -14.72
N TYR A 324 6.75 14.76 -15.16
CA TYR A 324 7.90 15.24 -15.92
C TYR A 324 8.93 15.82 -14.96
N PHE A 325 10.00 15.09 -14.75
CA PHE A 325 11.18 15.58 -14.03
C PHE A 325 12.23 16.12 -15.01
N PRO A 326 13.12 17.04 -14.58
CA PRO A 326 14.32 17.37 -15.34
C PRO A 326 15.23 16.12 -15.47
N ALA A 327 16.05 16.05 -16.52
CA ALA A 327 16.92 14.90 -16.79
C ALA A 327 17.93 14.64 -15.66
N THR A 328 18.38 15.72 -14.99
CA THR A 328 19.33 15.70 -13.87
C THR A 328 18.90 16.67 -12.79
N VAL A 329 19.35 16.42 -11.56
CA VAL A 329 19.25 17.39 -10.46
C VAL A 329 20.52 18.24 -10.37
N SER A 330 20.37 19.49 -9.95
CA SER A 330 21.51 20.44 -9.87
C SER A 330 22.49 20.08 -8.75
N ASN A 331 22.01 19.44 -7.66
CA ASN A 331 22.84 18.98 -6.56
C ASN A 331 22.63 17.48 -6.30
N PRO A 332 23.49 16.60 -6.84
CA PRO A 332 23.36 15.16 -6.66
C PRO A 332 23.70 14.67 -5.24
N SER A 333 24.28 15.53 -4.38
CA SER A 333 24.51 15.18 -2.97
C SER A 333 23.26 15.37 -2.09
N ALA A 334 22.31 16.17 -2.55
CA ALA A 334 21.05 16.39 -1.84
C ALA A 334 20.17 15.15 -1.89
N THR A 335 19.69 14.69 -0.74
CA THR A 335 18.86 13.48 -0.67
C THR A 335 17.37 13.77 -0.92
N VAL A 336 16.70 12.86 -1.61
CA VAL A 336 15.26 12.92 -1.88
C VAL A 336 14.56 11.72 -1.22
N SER A 337 13.61 11.98 -0.34
CA SER A 337 12.76 10.93 0.21
C SER A 337 11.58 10.69 -0.72
N LEU A 338 11.46 9.47 -1.28
CA LEU A 338 10.34 9.05 -2.11
C LEU A 338 9.39 8.09 -1.38
N ASN A 339 9.47 8.03 -0.04
CA ASN A 339 8.61 7.12 0.72
C ASN A 339 7.13 7.30 0.33
N THR A 340 6.50 6.24 -0.19
CA THR A 340 5.08 6.20 -0.58
C THR A 340 4.70 7.27 -1.64
N ALA A 341 5.69 7.89 -2.31
CA ALA A 341 5.47 9.09 -3.12
C ALA A 341 4.44 8.92 -4.25
N PHE A 342 4.39 7.76 -4.89
CA PHE A 342 3.47 7.43 -5.99
C PHE A 342 2.55 6.25 -5.66
N SER A 343 2.46 5.85 -4.40
CA SER A 343 1.60 4.72 -4.01
C SER A 343 0.16 4.97 -4.43
N GLY A 344 -0.48 3.97 -5.06
CA GLY A 344 -1.86 4.10 -5.54
C GLY A 344 -2.06 4.93 -6.81
N CYS A 345 -1.01 5.37 -7.50
CA CYS A 345 -1.09 6.01 -8.81
C CYS A 345 -1.39 4.97 -9.90
N ARG A 346 -2.63 4.51 -9.97
CA ARG A 346 -3.03 3.33 -10.75
C ARG A 346 -2.90 3.49 -12.26
N GLN A 347 -2.94 4.72 -12.78
CA GLN A 347 -2.81 5.02 -14.22
C GLN A 347 -1.39 5.45 -14.61
N LEU A 348 -0.44 5.48 -13.67
CA LEU A 348 0.95 5.79 -13.98
C LEU A 348 1.55 4.68 -14.86
N LYS A 349 1.87 4.99 -16.11
CA LYS A 349 2.36 4.01 -17.10
C LYS A 349 3.87 3.95 -17.15
N ASN A 350 4.50 5.12 -17.17
CA ASN A 350 5.94 5.25 -17.29
C ASN A 350 6.42 6.36 -16.38
N ILE A 351 7.59 6.16 -15.78
CA ILE A 351 8.27 7.20 -15.01
C ILE A 351 9.76 7.15 -15.25
N VAL A 352 10.37 8.32 -15.38
CA VAL A 352 11.82 8.50 -15.48
C VAL A 352 12.25 9.45 -14.38
N LEU A 353 12.98 8.94 -13.41
CA LEU A 353 13.59 9.77 -12.37
C LEU A 353 14.90 10.39 -12.89
N PRO A 354 15.29 11.60 -12.41
CA PRO A 354 16.56 12.20 -12.79
C PRO A 354 17.74 11.25 -12.59
N SER A 355 18.62 11.15 -13.58
CA SER A 355 19.68 10.13 -13.63
C SER A 355 20.68 10.19 -12.46
N ASN A 356 20.88 11.38 -11.86
CA ASN A 356 21.76 11.63 -10.72
C ASN A 356 21.02 11.97 -9.42
N MET A 357 19.72 11.65 -9.31
CA MET A 357 18.96 11.87 -8.09
C MET A 357 19.41 10.92 -6.98
N ASN A 358 19.81 11.45 -5.83
CA ASN A 358 20.20 10.65 -4.67
C ASN A 358 18.97 10.35 -3.79
N VAL A 359 18.35 9.19 -3.99
CA VAL A 359 17.15 8.80 -3.25
C VAL A 359 17.53 8.18 -1.92
N SER A 360 16.99 8.72 -0.82
CA SER A 360 17.25 8.20 0.54
C SER A 360 16.40 6.98 0.89
N THR A 361 15.22 6.85 0.28
CA THR A 361 14.34 5.68 0.43
C THR A 361 13.39 5.52 -0.74
N PHE A 362 13.25 4.27 -1.21
CA PHE A 362 12.22 3.86 -2.16
C PHE A 362 11.06 3.10 -1.49
N ALA A 363 10.98 3.08 -0.17
CA ALA A 363 9.95 2.32 0.54
C ALA A 363 8.54 2.67 0.03
N SER A 364 7.81 1.65 -0.44
CA SER A 364 6.45 1.74 -0.97
C SER A 364 6.26 2.79 -2.10
N THR A 365 7.33 3.26 -2.74
CA THR A 365 7.29 4.41 -3.68
C THR A 365 6.25 4.22 -4.78
N PHE A 366 6.23 3.05 -5.41
CA PHE A 366 5.32 2.73 -6.53
C PHE A 366 4.32 1.64 -6.17
N SER A 367 4.07 1.41 -4.88
CA SER A 367 3.10 0.40 -4.44
C SER A 367 1.74 0.63 -5.11
N SER A 368 1.13 -0.42 -5.65
CA SER A 368 -0.17 -0.37 -6.32
C SER A 368 -0.24 0.53 -7.57
N CYS A 369 0.89 0.81 -8.22
CA CYS A 369 0.92 1.42 -9.56
C CYS A 369 0.60 0.35 -10.62
N THR A 370 -0.67 -0.05 -10.71
CA THR A 370 -1.10 -1.23 -11.47
C THR A 370 -0.89 -1.13 -12.98
N SER A 371 -0.81 0.08 -13.53
CA SER A 371 -0.55 0.31 -14.97
C SER A 371 0.94 0.54 -15.28
N LEU A 372 1.84 0.55 -14.28
CA LEU A 372 3.25 0.85 -14.49
C LEU A 372 3.93 -0.26 -15.31
N THR A 373 4.35 0.08 -16.52
CA THR A 373 5.03 -0.85 -17.43
C THR A 373 6.52 -0.64 -17.48
N SER A 374 6.98 0.59 -17.26
CA SER A 374 8.39 0.98 -17.31
C SER A 374 8.72 2.00 -16.22
N CYS A 375 9.83 1.79 -15.53
CA CYS A 375 10.37 2.67 -14.51
C CYS A 375 11.88 2.78 -14.70
N ILE A 376 12.38 4.01 -14.92
CA ILE A 376 13.82 4.27 -14.99
C ILE A 376 14.21 4.94 -13.67
N LEU A 377 14.97 4.22 -12.87
CA LEU A 377 15.52 4.69 -11.59
C LEU A 377 16.83 5.47 -11.82
N PRO A 378 17.28 6.28 -10.85
CA PRO A 378 18.59 6.91 -10.92
C PRO A 378 19.72 5.87 -11.09
N ALA A 379 20.84 6.26 -11.70
CA ALA A 379 21.99 5.37 -11.87
C ALA A 379 22.59 4.94 -10.52
N THR A 380 22.60 5.84 -9.54
CA THR A 380 23.13 5.62 -8.19
C THR A 380 22.20 6.25 -7.14
N SER A 381 22.11 5.65 -5.97
CA SER A 381 21.42 6.19 -4.80
C SER A 381 22.17 5.74 -3.54
N PRO A 382 23.37 6.28 -3.27
CA PRO A 382 24.24 5.80 -2.20
C PRO A 382 23.63 5.98 -0.80
N ALA A 383 22.72 6.93 -0.62
CA ALA A 383 22.01 7.17 0.64
C ALA A 383 20.78 6.27 0.85
N CYS A 384 20.44 5.39 -0.11
CA CYS A 384 19.23 4.60 -0.01
C CYS A 384 19.29 3.60 1.15
N SER A 385 18.28 3.64 2.02
CA SER A 385 18.20 2.79 3.21
C SER A 385 17.11 1.71 3.11
N ALA A 386 16.16 1.81 2.17
CA ALA A 386 15.05 0.87 2.08
C ALA A 386 14.44 0.78 0.67
N TYR A 387 14.11 -0.47 0.28
CA TYR A 387 13.36 -0.81 -0.94
C TYR A 387 12.10 -1.64 -0.64
N ASN A 388 11.71 -1.77 0.62
CA ASN A 388 10.55 -2.59 0.98
C ASN A 388 9.27 -2.07 0.30
N ASN A 389 8.46 -3.00 -0.24
CA ASN A 389 7.21 -2.72 -0.96
C ASN A 389 7.33 -1.75 -2.16
N THR A 390 8.54 -1.47 -2.70
CA THR A 390 8.73 -0.43 -3.72
C THR A 390 7.78 -0.58 -4.90
N PHE A 391 7.63 -1.79 -5.42
CA PHE A 391 6.76 -2.12 -6.56
C PHE A 391 5.65 -3.11 -6.18
N LEU A 392 5.26 -3.13 -4.91
CA LEU A 392 4.19 -4.02 -4.44
C LEU A 392 2.94 -3.89 -5.33
N THR A 393 2.48 -5.00 -5.92
CA THR A 393 1.32 -5.07 -6.82
C THR A 393 1.40 -4.18 -8.08
N CYS A 394 2.61 -3.91 -8.59
CA CYS A 394 2.80 -3.33 -9.92
C CYS A 394 2.57 -4.40 -10.99
N VAL A 395 1.32 -4.80 -11.19
CA VAL A 395 0.93 -5.97 -11.98
C VAL A 395 1.32 -5.91 -13.47
N SER A 396 1.58 -4.71 -14.00
CA SER A 396 1.95 -4.48 -15.41
C SER A 396 3.45 -4.30 -15.63
N LEU A 397 4.26 -4.21 -14.57
CA LEU A 397 5.72 -4.01 -14.68
C LEU A 397 6.35 -5.21 -15.41
N LEU A 398 7.15 -4.95 -16.46
CA LEU A 398 7.75 -5.98 -17.28
C LEU A 398 9.20 -6.27 -16.90
N LYS A 399 9.99 -5.24 -16.66
CA LYS A 399 11.39 -5.34 -16.29
C LYS A 399 11.85 -4.16 -15.48
N ILE A 400 12.90 -4.36 -14.69
CA ILE A 400 13.54 -3.32 -13.88
C ILE A 400 15.03 -3.56 -13.71
N THR A 401 15.78 -2.47 -13.73
CA THR A 401 17.19 -2.43 -13.31
C THR A 401 17.29 -1.53 -12.08
N LEU A 402 17.85 -2.05 -11.00
CA LEU A 402 18.06 -1.28 -9.77
C LEU A 402 19.26 -0.34 -9.92
N PRO A 403 19.32 0.76 -9.13
CA PRO A 403 20.51 1.60 -9.02
C PRO A 403 21.76 0.79 -8.65
N ALA A 404 22.95 1.35 -8.80
CA ALA A 404 24.15 0.78 -8.16
C ALA A 404 23.91 0.63 -6.64
N ALA A 405 24.54 -0.38 -6.05
CA ALA A 405 24.32 -0.74 -4.65
C ALA A 405 24.58 0.45 -3.70
N PRO A 406 23.69 0.68 -2.73
CA PRO A 406 23.93 1.66 -1.68
C PRO A 406 25.02 1.20 -0.72
N THR A 407 25.56 2.11 0.09
CA THR A 407 26.61 1.81 1.07
C THR A 407 26.11 1.05 2.29
N ALA A 408 24.83 1.19 2.61
CA ALA A 408 24.20 0.52 3.76
C ALA A 408 23.48 -0.78 3.34
N SER A 409 23.25 -1.65 4.31
CA SER A 409 22.37 -2.80 4.11
C SER A 409 20.90 -2.37 3.92
N VAL A 410 20.19 -3.03 3.00
CA VAL A 410 18.82 -2.67 2.65
C VAL A 410 17.88 -3.87 2.73
N SER A 411 16.59 -3.57 2.92
CA SER A 411 15.51 -4.55 2.89
C SER A 411 14.83 -4.57 1.51
N PHE A 412 14.67 -5.78 0.96
CA PHE A 412 13.88 -6.04 -0.24
C PHE A 412 12.53 -6.68 0.08
N GLN A 413 12.11 -6.63 1.35
CA GLN A 413 10.83 -7.23 1.77
C GLN A 413 9.69 -6.79 0.86
N SER A 414 8.98 -7.77 0.27
CA SER A 414 7.82 -7.58 -0.61
C SER A 414 8.06 -6.61 -1.77
N MET A 415 9.31 -6.38 -2.17
CA MET A 415 9.67 -5.34 -3.16
C MET A 415 8.89 -5.48 -4.47
N PHE A 416 8.74 -6.69 -4.97
CA PHE A 416 8.04 -7.01 -6.22
C PHE A 416 6.82 -7.93 -6.00
N ASN A 417 6.35 -8.06 -4.77
CA ASN A 417 5.23 -8.93 -4.46
C ASN A 417 4.00 -8.56 -5.32
N GLY A 418 3.46 -9.55 -6.05
CA GLY A 418 2.32 -9.37 -6.94
C GLY A 418 2.63 -8.70 -8.29
N CYS A 419 3.90 -8.57 -8.68
CA CYS A 419 4.30 -8.11 -10.02
C CYS A 419 4.12 -9.25 -11.03
N ILE A 420 2.87 -9.58 -11.36
CA ILE A 420 2.52 -10.81 -12.11
C ILE A 420 3.11 -10.87 -13.54
N LYS A 421 3.38 -9.73 -14.17
CA LYS A 421 3.97 -9.64 -15.53
C LYS A 421 5.46 -9.42 -15.53
N LEU A 422 6.12 -9.29 -14.36
CA LEU A 422 7.55 -9.05 -14.28
C LEU A 422 8.32 -10.27 -14.82
N GLU A 423 9.13 -10.04 -15.86
CA GLU A 423 9.89 -11.10 -16.56
C GLU A 423 11.36 -11.10 -16.16
N GLU A 424 11.93 -9.91 -15.93
CA GLU A 424 13.36 -9.73 -15.74
C GLU A 424 13.65 -8.68 -14.66
N VAL A 425 14.58 -9.02 -13.76
CA VAL A 425 15.12 -8.08 -12.75
C VAL A 425 16.64 -8.10 -12.81
N THR A 426 17.25 -6.90 -12.91
CA THR A 426 18.69 -6.73 -12.78
C THR A 426 19.02 -6.07 -11.45
N ILE A 427 19.76 -6.81 -10.62
CA ILE A 427 20.30 -6.33 -9.33
C ILE A 427 21.81 -6.19 -9.48
N PRO A 428 22.36 -4.97 -9.55
CA PRO A 428 23.81 -4.77 -9.64
C PRO A 428 24.56 -5.42 -8.48
N SER A 429 25.84 -5.72 -8.69
CA SER A 429 26.70 -6.27 -7.64
C SER A 429 26.87 -5.29 -6.47
N GLY A 430 27.20 -5.83 -5.29
CA GLY A 430 27.51 -5.04 -4.09
C GLY A 430 26.35 -4.78 -3.14
N TYR A 431 25.11 -5.16 -3.48
CA TYR A 431 24.00 -5.05 -2.54
C TYR A 431 24.22 -5.92 -1.29
N ILE A 432 24.06 -5.31 -0.12
CA ILE A 432 24.00 -5.98 1.19
C ILE A 432 22.53 -6.05 1.61
N LEU A 433 21.94 -7.25 1.54
CA LEU A 433 20.53 -7.46 1.87
C LEU A 433 20.39 -7.98 3.29
N ASN A 434 19.46 -7.41 4.07
CA ASN A 434 19.13 -7.88 5.41
C ASN A 434 17.78 -8.62 5.48
N ASN A 435 16.88 -8.38 4.52
CA ASN A 435 15.59 -9.03 4.46
C ASN A 435 15.21 -9.29 2.99
N PHE A 436 14.83 -10.55 2.69
CA PHE A 436 14.46 -10.96 1.33
C PHE A 436 13.07 -11.64 1.31
N ASN A 437 12.30 -11.50 2.40
CA ASN A 437 10.97 -12.10 2.53
C ASN A 437 10.02 -11.58 1.46
N GLN A 438 9.28 -12.50 0.83
CA GLN A 438 8.22 -12.18 -0.13
C GLN A 438 8.67 -11.30 -1.31
N THR A 439 9.98 -11.17 -1.57
CA THR A 439 10.51 -10.21 -2.55
C THR A 439 9.87 -10.38 -3.91
N PHE A 440 9.72 -11.62 -4.39
CA PHE A 440 9.13 -11.97 -5.68
C PHE A 440 7.85 -12.82 -5.53
N LEU A 441 7.18 -12.74 -4.40
CA LEU A 441 5.93 -13.49 -4.17
C LEU A 441 4.93 -13.20 -5.29
N SER A 442 4.42 -14.25 -5.94
CA SER A 442 3.47 -14.16 -7.05
C SER A 442 3.97 -13.37 -8.28
N CYS A 443 5.28 -13.37 -8.54
CA CYS A 443 5.85 -12.89 -9.80
C CYS A 443 5.72 -14.00 -10.86
N ASN A 444 4.49 -14.24 -11.34
CA ASN A 444 4.14 -15.43 -12.13
C ASN A 444 4.92 -15.55 -13.44
N SER A 445 5.32 -14.42 -14.04
CA SER A 445 6.05 -14.36 -15.32
C SER A 445 7.56 -14.27 -15.17
N LEU A 446 8.11 -14.22 -13.96
CA LEU A 446 9.54 -14.03 -13.72
C LEU A 446 10.34 -15.21 -14.27
N LYS A 447 11.23 -14.93 -15.22
CA LYS A 447 12.08 -15.90 -15.91
C LYS A 447 13.51 -15.88 -15.40
N THR A 448 14.06 -14.65 -15.27
CA THR A 448 15.47 -14.46 -14.95
C THR A 448 15.68 -13.33 -13.94
N ILE A 449 16.66 -13.53 -13.08
CA ILE A 449 17.19 -12.51 -12.17
C ILE A 449 18.69 -12.42 -12.43
N SER A 450 19.12 -11.30 -13.01
CA SER A 450 20.54 -10.98 -13.14
C SER A 450 21.02 -10.42 -11.80
N TRP A 451 21.53 -11.30 -10.98
CA TRP A 451 22.08 -10.96 -9.67
C TRP A 451 23.40 -11.70 -9.47
N THR A 452 24.42 -10.96 -9.09
CA THR A 452 25.67 -11.55 -8.59
C THR A 452 25.65 -11.42 -7.08
N PRO A 453 25.27 -12.48 -6.35
CA PRO A 453 25.23 -12.41 -4.89
C PRO A 453 26.65 -12.23 -4.37
N GLY A 454 26.89 -11.13 -3.68
CA GLY A 454 28.12 -10.94 -2.88
C GLY A 454 28.13 -11.89 -1.68
N VAL A 455 29.16 -11.81 -0.86
CA VAL A 455 29.19 -12.50 0.44
C VAL A 455 28.15 -11.80 1.36
N GLN A 456 26.92 -12.26 1.31
CA GLN A 456 25.76 -11.62 1.95
C GLN A 456 25.46 -12.33 3.27
N ASN A 457 26.11 -11.91 4.33
CA ASN A 457 25.90 -12.51 5.66
C ASN A 457 24.73 -11.89 6.45
N SER A 458 23.93 -10.99 5.82
CA SER A 458 22.92 -10.20 6.53
C SER A 458 21.49 -10.66 6.33
N ILE A 459 21.22 -11.54 5.36
CA ILE A 459 19.85 -12.05 5.12
C ILE A 459 19.43 -12.93 6.30
N THR A 460 18.36 -12.52 7.00
CA THR A 460 17.82 -13.26 8.16
C THR A 460 16.70 -14.22 7.78
N SER A 461 16.00 -13.97 6.68
CA SER A 461 14.88 -14.80 6.23
C SER A 461 14.66 -14.66 4.72
N MET A 462 14.25 -15.76 4.07
CA MET A 462 13.82 -15.84 2.67
C MET A 462 12.42 -16.44 2.54
N GLN A 463 11.58 -16.29 3.56
CA GLN A 463 10.22 -16.83 3.55
C GLN A 463 9.43 -16.31 2.36
N LEU A 464 8.75 -17.23 1.61
CA LEU A 464 7.90 -16.90 0.47
C LEU A 464 8.59 -16.12 -0.67
N THR A 465 9.92 -16.08 -0.71
CA THR A 465 10.68 -15.20 -1.62
C THR A 465 10.26 -15.35 -3.08
N PHE A 466 10.19 -16.57 -3.58
CA PHE A 466 9.83 -16.91 -4.98
C PHE A 466 8.53 -17.71 -5.08
N ASN A 467 7.70 -17.68 -4.04
CA ASN A 467 6.45 -18.42 -4.06
C ASN A 467 5.57 -17.96 -5.23
N GLY A 468 5.19 -18.89 -6.11
CA GLY A 468 4.38 -18.59 -7.29
C GLY A 468 5.15 -18.00 -8.48
N CYS A 469 6.48 -18.06 -8.51
CA CYS A 469 7.28 -17.71 -9.69
C CYS A 469 7.24 -18.84 -10.71
N TYR A 470 6.11 -19.00 -11.41
CA TYR A 470 5.83 -20.18 -12.24
C TYR A 470 6.83 -20.39 -13.38
N LEU A 471 7.41 -19.33 -13.93
CA LEU A 471 8.32 -19.38 -15.09
C LEU A 471 9.81 -19.28 -14.71
N LEU A 472 10.14 -19.19 -13.42
CA LEU A 472 11.54 -19.15 -12.97
C LEU A 472 12.23 -20.48 -13.28
N THR A 473 13.28 -20.45 -14.10
CA THR A 473 14.01 -21.65 -14.54
C THR A 473 15.24 -21.96 -13.69
N SER A 474 15.86 -20.95 -13.13
CA SER A 474 17.06 -21.07 -12.28
C SER A 474 17.21 -19.88 -11.33
N PHE A 475 17.89 -20.08 -10.21
CA PHE A 475 18.29 -19.03 -9.29
C PHE A 475 19.62 -19.41 -8.63
N THR A 476 20.56 -18.47 -8.60
CA THR A 476 21.84 -18.64 -7.91
C THR A 476 21.74 -18.16 -6.47
N MET A 477 21.84 -19.08 -5.53
CA MET A 477 21.78 -18.77 -4.10
C MET A 477 23.03 -17.97 -3.65
N PRO A 478 22.92 -17.10 -2.63
CA PRO A 478 24.08 -16.54 -1.95
C PRO A 478 25.02 -17.65 -1.42
N THR A 479 26.33 -17.43 -1.49
CA THR A 479 27.32 -18.44 -1.08
C THR A 479 27.33 -18.70 0.43
N SER A 480 26.89 -17.73 1.24
CA SER A 480 26.78 -17.86 2.70
C SER A 480 25.41 -17.38 3.19
N MET A 481 24.75 -18.20 3.97
CA MET A 481 23.43 -17.95 4.55
C MET A 481 23.40 -18.36 6.04
N ASN A 482 24.46 -18.08 6.77
CA ASN A 482 24.66 -18.60 8.13
C ASN A 482 23.68 -18.09 9.18
N ILE A 483 23.00 -16.97 8.92
CA ILE A 483 22.02 -16.35 9.84
C ILE A 483 20.58 -16.44 9.34
N VAL A 484 20.35 -17.09 8.19
CA VAL A 484 18.98 -17.31 7.69
C VAL A 484 18.28 -18.31 8.58
N THR A 485 17.12 -17.90 9.14
CA THR A 485 16.36 -18.74 10.07
C THR A 485 15.19 -19.46 9.41
N SER A 486 14.67 -18.97 8.27
CA SER A 486 13.54 -19.60 7.57
C SER A 486 13.70 -19.55 6.04
N LEU A 487 13.41 -20.71 5.42
CA LEU A 487 13.21 -20.87 3.98
C LEU A 487 11.78 -21.37 3.68
N SER A 488 10.84 -21.18 4.63
CA SER A 488 9.46 -21.64 4.46
C SER A 488 8.85 -21.08 3.19
N SER A 489 8.35 -21.98 2.31
CA SER A 489 7.75 -21.67 1.02
C SER A 489 8.64 -20.85 0.07
N ALA A 490 9.96 -20.80 0.28
CA ALA A 490 10.86 -19.90 -0.45
C ALA A 490 10.80 -20.08 -1.96
N PHE A 491 10.67 -21.30 -2.46
CA PHE A 491 10.56 -21.67 -3.88
C PHE A 491 9.27 -22.45 -4.17
N SER A 492 8.24 -22.28 -3.37
CA SER A 492 6.99 -23.02 -3.58
C SER A 492 6.35 -22.58 -4.91
N SER A 493 5.87 -23.58 -5.66
CA SER A 493 5.21 -23.37 -6.97
C SER A 493 6.08 -22.70 -8.04
N CYS A 494 7.40 -22.86 -8.01
CA CYS A 494 8.28 -22.51 -9.13
C CYS A 494 8.24 -23.63 -10.17
N ARG A 495 7.15 -23.69 -10.94
CA ARG A 495 6.78 -24.86 -11.78
C ARG A 495 7.77 -25.18 -12.90
N SER A 496 8.59 -24.21 -13.33
CA SER A 496 9.61 -24.35 -14.37
C SER A 496 11.02 -24.54 -13.81
N LEU A 497 11.20 -24.51 -12.49
CA LEU A 497 12.51 -24.69 -11.85
C LEU A 497 12.93 -26.17 -11.99
N LEU A 498 14.06 -26.39 -12.67
CA LEU A 498 14.57 -27.75 -12.95
C LEU A 498 15.45 -28.29 -11.82
N SER A 499 16.26 -27.43 -11.25
CA SER A 499 17.16 -27.76 -10.14
C SER A 499 17.57 -26.51 -9.37
N ILE A 500 18.06 -26.70 -8.15
CA ILE A 500 18.69 -25.66 -7.35
C ILE A 500 19.80 -26.27 -6.50
N THR A 501 20.86 -25.49 -6.27
CA THR A 501 21.93 -25.82 -5.33
C THR A 501 21.85 -24.87 -4.15
N LEU A 502 21.58 -25.41 -2.97
CA LEU A 502 21.60 -24.65 -1.72
C LEU A 502 23.05 -24.48 -1.22
N PRO A 503 23.37 -23.45 -0.42
CA PRO A 503 24.67 -23.31 0.23
C PRO A 503 25.03 -24.56 1.03
N SER A 504 26.33 -24.83 1.18
CA SER A 504 26.85 -26.05 1.86
C SER A 504 26.42 -26.17 3.32
N SER A 505 26.04 -25.08 3.97
CA SER A 505 25.57 -25.04 5.36
C SER A 505 24.39 -24.09 5.53
N LEU A 506 23.34 -24.56 6.22
CA LEU A 506 22.15 -23.81 6.62
C LEU A 506 21.84 -24.03 8.11
N ASN A 507 22.84 -23.92 8.96
CA ASN A 507 22.76 -24.33 10.38
C ASN A 507 21.84 -23.46 11.24
N ALA A 508 21.49 -22.22 10.81
CA ALA A 508 20.53 -21.38 11.52
C ALA A 508 19.07 -21.60 11.07
N VAL A 509 18.86 -22.30 9.94
CA VAL A 509 17.51 -22.53 9.41
C VAL A 509 16.75 -23.52 10.29
N THR A 510 15.64 -23.07 10.85
CA THR A 510 14.74 -23.88 11.70
C THR A 510 13.55 -24.43 10.92
N ASP A 511 13.14 -23.76 9.83
CA ASP A 511 11.92 -24.08 9.08
C ASP A 511 12.18 -24.14 7.56
N MET A 512 11.95 -25.34 6.99
CA MET A 512 11.99 -25.64 5.55
C MET A 512 10.60 -26.01 5.00
N SER A 513 9.54 -25.76 5.76
CA SER A 513 8.18 -26.15 5.36
C SER A 513 7.81 -25.60 4.00
N SER A 514 7.24 -26.45 3.15
CA SER A 514 6.79 -26.11 1.79
C SER A 514 7.87 -25.48 0.89
N CYS A 515 9.16 -25.52 1.25
CA CYS A 515 10.23 -24.79 0.56
C CYS A 515 10.23 -24.99 -0.95
N PHE A 516 9.99 -26.22 -1.41
CA PHE A 516 9.95 -26.61 -2.83
C PHE A 516 8.59 -27.17 -3.26
N SER A 517 7.55 -26.96 -2.48
CA SER A 517 6.22 -27.51 -2.76
C SER A 517 5.69 -27.04 -4.13
N GLY A 518 5.10 -27.96 -4.92
CA GLY A 518 4.49 -27.64 -6.21
C GLY A 518 5.45 -27.42 -7.38
N ASN A 519 6.73 -27.78 -7.22
CA ASN A 519 7.74 -27.67 -8.29
C ASN A 519 7.67 -28.90 -9.20
N ILE A 520 6.72 -28.90 -10.10
CA ILE A 520 6.40 -30.08 -10.93
C ILE A 520 7.52 -30.50 -11.90
N ALA A 521 8.36 -29.56 -12.36
CA ALA A 521 9.49 -29.82 -13.27
C ALA A 521 10.80 -30.15 -12.53
N PHE A 522 10.81 -30.11 -11.19
CA PHE A 522 11.99 -30.22 -10.36
C PHE A 522 12.56 -31.65 -10.37
N THR A 523 13.69 -31.86 -11.01
CA THR A 523 14.28 -33.21 -11.19
C THR A 523 15.30 -33.57 -10.13
N SER A 524 16.00 -32.57 -9.58
CA SER A 524 17.04 -32.77 -8.56
C SER A 524 17.23 -31.53 -7.71
N VAL A 525 17.72 -31.73 -6.49
CA VAL A 525 18.15 -30.68 -5.57
C VAL A 525 19.43 -31.10 -4.87
N THR A 526 20.36 -30.16 -4.75
CA THR A 526 21.53 -30.35 -3.88
C THR A 526 21.25 -29.65 -2.56
N LEU A 527 20.96 -30.46 -1.54
CA LEU A 527 20.76 -29.99 -0.17
C LEU A 527 22.10 -29.74 0.52
N PRO A 528 22.17 -28.86 1.54
CA PRO A 528 23.40 -28.69 2.33
C PRO A 528 23.79 -29.98 3.06
N THR A 529 25.06 -30.10 3.43
CA THR A 529 25.54 -31.23 4.23
C THR A 529 25.08 -31.14 5.69
N SER A 530 24.77 -29.92 6.17
CA SER A 530 24.34 -29.65 7.53
C SER A 530 23.23 -28.62 7.63
N MET A 531 22.20 -28.91 8.43
CA MET A 531 21.06 -28.09 8.79
C MET A 531 20.71 -28.28 10.27
N SER A 532 21.68 -28.05 11.16
CA SER A 532 21.64 -28.50 12.56
C SER A 532 20.51 -27.90 13.41
N ALA A 533 19.87 -26.79 12.99
CA ALA A 533 18.73 -26.23 13.70
C ALA A 533 17.37 -26.59 13.07
N CYS A 534 17.34 -27.27 11.92
CA CYS A 534 16.09 -27.53 11.21
C CYS A 534 15.22 -28.57 11.91
N THR A 535 13.97 -28.19 12.19
CA THR A 535 12.99 -29.05 12.90
C THR A 535 11.76 -29.38 12.07
N ASN A 536 11.47 -28.59 11.00
CA ASN A 536 10.25 -28.72 10.24
C ASN A 536 10.52 -28.93 8.74
N PHE A 537 10.11 -30.07 8.23
CA PHE A 537 10.17 -30.48 6.81
C PHE A 537 8.78 -30.70 6.22
N SER A 538 7.70 -30.21 6.87
CA SER A 538 6.33 -30.41 6.39
C SER A 538 6.17 -29.84 4.97
N TYR A 539 5.56 -30.62 4.07
CA TYR A 539 5.28 -30.25 2.68
C TYR A 539 6.51 -29.84 1.85
N MET A 540 7.76 -30.08 2.30
CA MET A 540 8.97 -29.51 1.69
C MET A 540 9.07 -29.79 0.19
N PHE A 541 8.74 -30.99 -0.26
CA PHE A 541 8.72 -31.43 -1.67
C PHE A 541 7.33 -31.86 -2.13
N ASN A 542 6.27 -31.41 -1.45
CA ASN A 542 4.91 -31.75 -1.83
C ASN A 542 4.66 -31.45 -3.32
N SER A 543 4.12 -32.41 -4.07
CA SER A 543 3.82 -32.30 -5.50
C SER A 543 5.02 -31.99 -6.41
N CYS A 544 6.25 -32.40 -6.01
CA CYS A 544 7.42 -32.39 -6.89
C CYS A 544 7.39 -33.65 -7.80
N ALA A 545 6.48 -33.65 -8.76
CA ALA A 545 6.12 -34.83 -9.54
C ALA A 545 7.29 -35.44 -10.34
N SER A 546 8.26 -34.65 -10.78
CA SER A 546 9.44 -35.09 -11.56
C SER A 546 10.67 -35.41 -10.73
N LEU A 547 10.63 -35.20 -9.41
CA LEU A 547 11.77 -35.49 -8.52
C LEU A 547 12.06 -37.01 -8.50
N THR A 548 13.27 -37.40 -8.89
CA THR A 548 13.62 -38.83 -9.06
C THR A 548 14.36 -39.40 -7.88
N SER A 549 15.14 -38.61 -7.18
CA SER A 549 15.91 -39.02 -6.00
C SER A 549 16.15 -37.87 -5.03
N ILE A 550 16.25 -38.20 -3.76
CA ILE A 550 16.57 -37.25 -2.71
C ILE A 550 17.42 -37.91 -1.60
N THR A 551 18.39 -37.14 -1.14
CA THR A 551 19.15 -37.46 0.09
C THR A 551 19.03 -36.25 1.02
N LEU A 552 18.40 -36.45 2.18
CA LEU A 552 18.32 -35.43 3.21
C LEU A 552 19.66 -35.34 3.98
N PRO A 553 20.02 -34.19 4.52
CA PRO A 553 21.28 -34.02 5.27
C PRO A 553 21.38 -34.96 6.47
N ASN A 554 22.56 -35.50 6.69
CA ASN A 554 22.80 -36.34 7.86
C ASN A 554 22.87 -35.57 9.19
N THR A 555 23.18 -34.27 9.14
CA THR A 555 23.19 -33.38 10.30
C THR A 555 22.01 -32.43 10.19
N VAL A 556 20.88 -32.80 10.74
CA VAL A 556 19.69 -31.95 10.91
C VAL A 556 19.45 -31.73 12.40
N GLY A 557 18.59 -30.77 12.76
CA GLY A 557 18.18 -30.57 14.13
C GLY A 557 17.23 -31.65 14.62
N ASN A 558 16.59 -31.43 15.74
CA ASN A 558 15.59 -32.30 16.28
C ASN A 558 14.30 -32.23 15.44
N VAL A 559 14.29 -32.95 14.33
CA VAL A 559 13.15 -32.97 13.41
C VAL A 559 11.93 -33.52 14.12
N THR A 560 10.83 -32.77 14.07
CA THR A 560 9.55 -33.16 14.67
C THR A 560 8.54 -33.65 13.66
N THR A 561 8.57 -33.13 12.42
CA THR A 561 7.54 -33.41 11.40
C THR A 561 8.11 -33.58 9.99
N PHE A 562 7.58 -34.54 9.27
CA PHE A 562 7.68 -34.79 7.83
C PHE A 562 6.28 -34.81 7.18
N ASN A 563 5.27 -34.19 7.81
CA ASN A 563 3.91 -34.19 7.28
C ASN A 563 3.88 -33.85 5.80
N SER A 564 3.35 -34.76 4.98
CA SER A 564 3.20 -34.59 3.52
C SER A 564 4.49 -34.14 2.79
N CYS A 565 5.66 -34.42 3.35
CA CYS A 565 6.96 -33.93 2.85
C CYS A 565 7.19 -34.28 1.38
N PHE A 566 6.85 -35.50 0.96
CA PHE A 566 6.99 -36.00 -0.41
C PHE A 566 5.63 -36.36 -1.03
N TYR A 567 4.54 -35.82 -0.51
CA TYR A 567 3.20 -36.07 -1.05
C TYR A 567 3.15 -35.77 -2.56
N GLY A 568 2.70 -36.72 -3.38
CA GLY A 568 2.57 -36.52 -4.82
C GLY A 568 3.90 -36.48 -5.61
N CYS A 569 5.01 -36.93 -5.03
CA CYS A 569 6.29 -37.11 -5.75
C CYS A 569 6.24 -38.41 -6.59
N ASN A 570 5.45 -38.40 -7.66
CA ASN A 570 5.12 -39.60 -8.43
C ASN A 570 6.34 -40.34 -9.02
N SER A 571 7.39 -39.61 -9.43
CA SER A 571 8.61 -40.16 -10.05
C SER A 571 9.72 -40.44 -9.05
N LEU A 572 9.51 -40.25 -7.73
CA LEU A 572 10.54 -40.45 -6.72
C LEU A 572 10.86 -41.93 -6.58
N LYS A 573 12.10 -42.35 -6.93
CA LYS A 573 12.56 -43.70 -6.88
C LYS A 573 13.40 -44.01 -5.61
N THR A 574 14.18 -43.01 -5.19
CA THR A 574 15.11 -43.20 -4.06
C THR A 574 14.97 -42.05 -3.06
N CYS A 575 14.76 -42.35 -1.80
CA CYS A 575 14.75 -41.43 -0.69
C CYS A 575 15.66 -41.91 0.43
N VAL A 576 16.64 -41.08 0.79
CA VAL A 576 17.55 -41.35 1.93
C VAL A 576 17.23 -40.32 3.02
N LEU A 577 16.72 -40.79 4.15
CA LEU A 577 16.42 -39.99 5.33
C LEU A 577 17.68 -39.81 6.21
N PRO A 578 17.69 -38.81 7.13
CA PRO A 578 18.77 -38.64 8.11
C PRO A 578 19.03 -39.90 8.96
N GLY A 579 20.13 -39.92 9.68
CA GLY A 579 20.46 -41.04 10.62
C GLY A 579 19.55 -41.08 11.85
N ALA A 580 19.64 -42.16 12.62
CA ALA A 580 18.75 -42.47 13.75
C ALA A 580 18.67 -41.36 14.82
N ALA A 581 19.79 -40.72 15.15
CA ALA A 581 19.82 -39.69 16.18
C ALA A 581 18.93 -38.47 15.86
N GLN A 582 18.81 -38.14 14.58
CA GLN A 582 18.05 -36.99 14.10
C GLN A 582 16.54 -37.24 13.92
N LEU A 583 16.17 -38.54 13.84
CA LEU A 583 14.78 -38.96 13.62
C LEU A 583 14.06 -39.34 14.94
N SER A 584 14.73 -39.25 16.08
CA SER A 584 14.21 -39.70 17.38
C SER A 584 12.98 -38.90 17.87
N LEU A 585 12.86 -37.62 17.50
CA LEU A 585 11.77 -36.73 17.93
C LEU A 585 10.67 -36.60 16.88
N VAL A 586 10.76 -37.29 15.76
CA VAL A 586 9.72 -37.25 14.73
C VAL A 586 8.42 -37.83 15.27
N ASN A 587 7.38 -37.03 15.28
CA ASN A 587 6.05 -37.39 15.77
C ASN A 587 4.93 -37.26 14.74
N ASP A 588 5.21 -36.72 13.54
CA ASP A 588 4.23 -36.56 12.46
C ASP A 588 4.87 -36.89 11.10
N ILE A 589 4.39 -37.97 10.47
CA ILE A 589 4.71 -38.40 9.11
C ILE A 589 3.46 -38.60 8.28
N ASN A 590 2.33 -37.93 8.64
CA ASN A 590 1.06 -38.11 7.95
C ASN A 590 1.20 -37.74 6.45
N GLY A 591 0.78 -38.65 5.59
CA GLY A 591 0.84 -38.49 4.14
C GLY A 591 2.23 -38.30 3.54
N MET A 592 3.34 -38.59 4.31
CA MET A 592 4.73 -38.31 3.89
C MET A 592 5.06 -38.75 2.47
N PHE A 593 4.67 -39.98 2.09
CA PHE A 593 4.92 -40.58 0.77
C PHE A 593 3.63 -40.85 -0.02
N ASN A 594 2.51 -40.24 0.35
CA ASN A 594 1.26 -40.44 -0.38
C ASN A 594 1.42 -40.01 -1.84
N GLY A 595 1.11 -40.92 -2.78
CA GLY A 595 1.27 -40.67 -4.22
C GLY A 595 2.70 -40.83 -4.76
N CYS A 596 3.68 -41.31 -3.97
CA CYS A 596 5.02 -41.67 -4.48
C CYS A 596 4.96 -43.00 -5.21
N SER A 597 4.36 -43.05 -6.40
CA SER A 597 4.07 -44.32 -7.11
C SER A 597 5.32 -45.09 -7.56
N ASP A 598 6.45 -44.45 -7.76
CA ASP A 598 7.68 -45.04 -8.27
C ASP A 598 8.74 -45.31 -7.19
N LEU A 599 8.42 -45.10 -5.89
CA LEU A 599 9.38 -45.25 -4.79
C LEU A 599 9.82 -46.73 -4.65
N VAL A 600 11.14 -46.96 -4.82
CA VAL A 600 11.76 -48.28 -4.75
C VAL A 600 12.67 -48.40 -3.52
N THR A 601 13.49 -47.37 -3.29
CA THR A 601 14.51 -47.40 -2.22
C THR A 601 14.20 -46.32 -1.19
N LEU A 602 14.00 -46.75 0.05
CA LEU A 602 13.79 -45.91 1.21
C LEU A 602 14.77 -46.31 2.31
N THR A 603 15.72 -45.38 2.60
CA THR A 603 16.80 -45.68 3.59
C THR A 603 16.54 -44.89 4.87
N ASN A 604 16.85 -45.51 6.03
CA ASN A 604 16.72 -44.98 7.39
C ASN A 604 15.26 -44.69 7.84
N PHE A 605 14.25 -45.15 7.12
CA PHE A 605 12.85 -45.01 7.56
C PHE A 605 12.57 -45.78 8.84
N ASP A 606 13.25 -46.92 9.02
CA ASP A 606 13.24 -47.77 10.23
C ASP A 606 13.80 -47.06 11.48
N LYS A 607 14.40 -45.91 11.34
CA LYS A 607 15.00 -45.14 12.45
C LYS A 607 14.05 -44.08 13.03
N ILE A 608 12.91 -43.86 12.41
CA ILE A 608 11.92 -42.89 12.90
C ILE A 608 11.36 -43.33 14.25
N GLY A 609 11.47 -42.47 15.27
CA GLY A 609 10.98 -42.74 16.61
C GLY A 609 11.78 -43.78 17.41
N SER A 610 13.00 -44.15 17.00
CA SER A 610 13.79 -45.26 17.58
C SER A 610 14.42 -44.98 18.95
N LEU A 611 14.34 -43.76 19.48
CA LEU A 611 14.99 -43.37 20.76
C LEU A 611 13.98 -42.79 21.76
N THR A 612 13.72 -43.58 22.81
CA THR A 612 13.33 -43.32 24.21
C THR A 612 12.21 -42.29 24.57
N ALA A 613 11.82 -41.40 23.73
CA ALA A 613 10.62 -40.55 23.94
C ALA A 613 9.51 -41.07 23.02
N THR A 614 8.35 -41.36 23.55
CA THR A 614 7.20 -41.85 22.80
C THR A 614 6.60 -40.73 21.91
N PRO A 615 7.07 -40.49 20.67
CA PRO A 615 6.36 -39.65 19.76
C PRO A 615 5.11 -40.37 19.29
N LEU A 616 3.98 -39.74 19.49
CA LEU A 616 2.69 -40.23 19.02
C LEU A 616 2.62 -40.03 17.51
N MET A 617 3.06 -40.98 16.71
CA MET A 617 2.70 -41.03 15.29
C MET A 617 1.23 -41.43 15.20
N SER A 618 0.36 -40.46 14.93
CA SER A 618 -1.08 -40.70 14.91
C SER A 618 -1.53 -41.57 13.73
N ALA A 619 -0.85 -41.48 12.57
CA ALA A 619 -1.12 -42.30 11.40
C ALA A 619 0.06 -42.35 10.42
N ALA A 620 0.33 -43.51 9.86
CA ALA A 620 1.18 -43.68 8.69
C ALA A 620 0.33 -44.14 7.51
N THR A 621 0.16 -43.27 6.53
CA THR A 621 -0.71 -43.47 5.37
C THR A 621 0.11 -43.52 4.08
N PHE A 622 0.12 -44.66 3.39
CA PHE A 622 0.78 -44.87 2.11
C PHE A 622 -0.26 -45.24 1.05
N ASN A 623 -1.25 -44.37 0.85
CA ASN A 623 -2.31 -44.60 -0.13
C ASN A 623 -1.78 -44.45 -1.54
N SER A 624 -2.05 -45.44 -2.38
CA SER A 624 -1.72 -45.45 -3.82
C SER A 624 -0.22 -45.53 -4.14
N ASN A 625 0.62 -45.92 -3.21
CA ASN A 625 2.05 -46.08 -3.44
C ASN A 625 2.34 -47.41 -4.13
N ARG A 626 3.03 -47.37 -5.27
CA ARG A 626 3.60 -48.52 -5.92
C ARG A 626 5.08 -48.64 -5.51
N PHE A 627 5.34 -49.23 -4.35
CA PHE A 627 6.71 -49.60 -4.03
C PHE A 627 7.16 -50.73 -4.98
N LYS A 628 8.07 -50.44 -5.89
CA LYS A 628 8.62 -51.41 -6.82
C LYS A 628 9.89 -52.03 -6.23
N GLY A 629 9.94 -53.33 -6.26
CA GLY A 629 11.19 -54.08 -6.09
C GLY A 629 11.68 -54.30 -4.65
N GLY A 630 11.04 -55.18 -3.88
CA GLY A 630 11.64 -55.85 -2.75
C GLY A 630 11.98 -55.05 -1.49
N SER A 631 11.49 -53.82 -1.41
CA SER A 631 11.80 -52.93 -0.27
C SER A 631 11.12 -53.42 1.01
N THR A 632 11.89 -53.50 2.10
CA THR A 632 11.36 -53.68 3.45
C THR A 632 11.06 -52.30 4.03
N ILE A 633 9.80 -52.07 4.41
CA ILE A 633 9.41 -50.89 5.17
C ILE A 633 9.29 -51.26 6.64
N SER A 634 10.05 -50.62 7.48
CA SER A 634 10.07 -50.88 8.92
C SER A 634 9.53 -49.68 9.68
N PHE A 635 8.66 -49.95 10.66
CA PHE A 635 8.09 -48.93 11.54
C PHE A 635 8.59 -49.14 12.97
N TYR A 636 8.95 -48.02 13.62
CA TYR A 636 9.19 -47.94 15.05
C TYR A 636 8.17 -47.03 15.70
N GLY A 637 7.72 -47.36 16.88
CA GLY A 637 6.88 -46.47 17.70
C GLY A 637 5.38 -46.74 17.59
N PRO A 638 4.61 -46.04 18.42
CA PRO A 638 3.18 -46.26 18.51
C PRO A 638 2.41 -45.68 17.31
N LEU A 639 1.62 -46.54 16.65
CA LEU A 639 0.76 -46.18 15.52
C LEU A 639 -0.71 -46.31 15.92
N SER A 640 -1.57 -45.39 15.47
CA SER A 640 -3.03 -45.55 15.56
C SER A 640 -3.62 -46.13 14.27
N LEU A 641 -2.97 -45.91 13.15
CA LEU A 641 -3.38 -46.34 11.82
C LEU A 641 -2.15 -46.65 10.97
N LEU A 642 -2.10 -47.84 10.39
CA LEU A 642 -1.17 -48.18 9.32
C LEU A 642 -1.98 -48.48 8.05
N GLN A 643 -1.86 -47.65 7.04
CA GLN A 643 -2.61 -47.78 5.80
C GLN A 643 -1.64 -47.98 4.62
N LEU A 644 -1.67 -49.16 4.03
CA LEU A 644 -0.86 -49.58 2.89
C LEU A 644 -1.76 -50.17 1.80
N ASN A 645 -2.83 -49.42 1.45
CA ASN A 645 -3.85 -49.92 0.56
C ASN A 645 -3.68 -49.39 -0.88
N GLY A 646 -3.84 -50.31 -1.84
CA GLY A 646 -4.08 -49.97 -3.22
C GLY A 646 -5.58 -49.79 -3.49
N THR A 647 -5.95 -48.81 -4.29
CA THR A 647 -7.32 -48.65 -4.80
C THR A 647 -7.48 -49.54 -6.05
N ASN A 648 -7.98 -50.78 -5.87
CA ASN A 648 -8.27 -51.76 -6.93
C ASN A 648 -7.07 -52.21 -7.82
N VAL A 649 -5.87 -51.76 -7.54
CA VAL A 649 -4.64 -52.21 -8.19
C VAL A 649 -3.68 -52.65 -7.10
N LYS A 650 -3.07 -53.83 -7.25
CA LYS A 650 -2.10 -54.33 -6.28
C LYS A 650 -0.93 -53.36 -6.16
N THR A 651 -0.65 -52.95 -4.93
CA THR A 651 0.57 -52.19 -4.61
C THR A 651 1.77 -53.13 -4.57
N ASP A 652 2.93 -52.66 -5.01
CA ASP A 652 4.17 -53.45 -4.97
C ASP A 652 4.81 -53.51 -3.56
N VAL A 653 4.04 -53.24 -2.51
CA VAL A 653 4.52 -53.46 -1.11
C VAL A 653 4.75 -54.94 -0.89
N GLN A 654 6.00 -55.30 -0.73
CA GLN A 654 6.40 -56.70 -0.59
C GLN A 654 6.74 -57.09 0.85
N ASN A 655 7.21 -56.14 1.67
CA ASN A 655 7.56 -56.48 3.05
C ASN A 655 7.30 -55.31 4.02
N VAL A 656 6.63 -55.58 5.12
CA VAL A 656 6.36 -54.62 6.20
C VAL A 656 6.82 -55.18 7.52
N ARG A 657 7.62 -54.43 8.27
CA ARG A 657 8.11 -54.84 9.60
C ARG A 657 7.65 -53.83 10.65
N LEU A 658 7.20 -54.31 11.78
CA LEU A 658 6.91 -53.53 12.97
C LEU A 658 7.99 -53.89 14.01
N LEU A 659 8.97 -53.03 14.18
CA LEU A 659 10.17 -53.32 14.95
C LEU A 659 10.03 -53.08 16.46
N ASN A 660 8.99 -52.38 16.89
CA ASN A 660 8.66 -52.23 18.31
C ASN A 660 7.57 -53.25 18.69
N THR A 661 7.97 -54.33 19.31
CA THR A 661 7.07 -55.43 19.73
C THR A 661 6.46 -55.23 21.11
N SER A 662 6.68 -54.09 21.76
CA SER A 662 6.19 -53.82 23.11
C SER A 662 4.72 -53.39 23.14
N ALA A 663 4.12 -53.37 24.34
CA ALA A 663 2.73 -52.93 24.57
C ALA A 663 2.44 -51.50 24.13
N GLY A 664 3.45 -50.64 23.89
CA GLY A 664 3.33 -49.27 23.38
C GLY A 664 3.36 -49.15 21.86
N GLN A 665 3.27 -50.26 21.09
CA GLN A 665 3.30 -50.18 19.60
C GLN A 665 2.11 -49.46 18.99
N TRP A 666 0.97 -49.43 19.65
CA TRP A 666 -0.28 -48.86 19.14
C TRP A 666 -0.89 -47.84 20.09
N THR A 667 -1.50 -46.83 19.53
CA THR A 667 -2.23 -45.80 20.27
C THR A 667 -3.68 -45.70 19.80
N GLY A 668 -4.52 -45.05 20.60
CA GLY A 668 -5.95 -44.89 20.31
C GLY A 668 -6.81 -46.08 20.74
N SER A 669 -8.14 -45.88 20.70
CA SER A 669 -9.12 -46.87 21.11
C SER A 669 -9.40 -47.96 20.08
N SER A 670 -9.02 -47.75 18.83
CA SER A 670 -9.31 -48.65 17.71
C SER A 670 -8.17 -48.61 16.66
N PRO A 671 -6.97 -49.17 16.98
CA PRO A 671 -5.89 -49.19 16.01
C PRO A 671 -6.23 -50.06 14.79
N GLN A 672 -5.83 -49.60 13.61
CA GLN A 672 -6.16 -50.23 12.35
C GLN A 672 -4.89 -50.48 11.51
N ILE A 673 -4.80 -51.66 10.90
CA ILE A 673 -3.84 -51.96 9.83
C ILE A 673 -4.62 -52.28 8.58
N ASN A 674 -4.27 -51.59 7.46
CA ASN A 674 -4.87 -51.86 6.16
C ASN A 674 -3.77 -52.14 5.15
N ILE A 675 -3.68 -53.43 4.72
CA ILE A 675 -2.76 -53.90 3.70
C ILE A 675 -3.49 -54.47 2.48
N THR A 676 -4.68 -53.94 2.21
CA THR A 676 -5.51 -54.35 1.09
C THR A 676 -4.80 -54.21 -0.24
N PHE A 677 -4.96 -55.17 -1.13
CA PHE A 677 -4.36 -55.22 -2.46
C PHE A 677 -2.82 -55.08 -2.49
N THR A 678 -2.11 -55.42 -1.43
CA THR A 678 -0.64 -55.47 -1.42
C THR A 678 -0.11 -56.74 -2.11
N ASN A 679 1.13 -56.67 -2.62
CA ASN A 679 1.82 -57.83 -3.20
C ASN A 679 2.59 -58.66 -2.15
N MET A 680 2.29 -58.49 -0.87
CA MET A 680 2.89 -59.28 0.18
C MET A 680 2.59 -60.77 0.00
N SER A 681 3.63 -61.59 0.05
CA SER A 681 3.47 -63.06 0.08
C SER A 681 2.88 -63.51 1.42
N THR A 682 2.39 -64.76 1.48
CA THR A 682 1.91 -65.37 2.72
C THR A 682 2.95 -65.26 3.83
N ALA A 683 4.22 -65.61 3.53
CA ALA A 683 5.31 -65.50 4.51
C ALA A 683 5.54 -64.09 5.05
N GLN A 684 5.38 -63.07 4.21
CA GLN A 684 5.52 -61.68 4.60
C GLN A 684 4.34 -61.17 5.44
N ILE A 685 3.12 -61.63 5.14
CA ILE A 685 1.94 -61.35 5.98
C ILE A 685 2.10 -62.05 7.36
N VAL A 686 2.55 -63.31 7.38
CA VAL A 686 2.83 -64.06 8.63
C VAL A 686 3.92 -63.35 9.44
N GLN A 687 4.97 -62.85 8.77
CA GLN A 687 6.00 -62.04 9.46
C GLN A 687 5.42 -60.78 10.09
N LEU A 688 4.55 -60.02 9.36
CA LEU A 688 3.83 -58.86 9.89
C LEU A 688 2.98 -59.26 11.11
N PHE A 689 2.26 -60.39 11.06
CA PHE A 689 1.48 -60.91 12.17
C PHE A 689 2.35 -61.19 13.40
N ASN A 690 3.55 -61.73 13.17
CA ASN A 690 4.52 -61.97 14.25
C ASN A 690 5.03 -60.66 14.86
N ASP A 691 5.25 -59.64 14.05
CA ASP A 691 5.71 -58.31 14.49
C ASP A 691 4.64 -57.54 15.29
N MET A 692 3.35 -57.85 15.13
CA MET A 692 2.27 -57.18 15.84
C MET A 692 2.25 -57.54 17.32
N ALA A 693 2.22 -56.54 18.19
CA ALA A 693 2.18 -56.71 19.63
C ALA A 693 0.75 -57.03 20.14
N ALA A 694 0.69 -57.84 21.21
CA ALA A 694 -0.51 -57.98 22.01
C ALA A 694 -0.68 -56.68 22.85
N GLN A 695 -1.72 -55.92 22.61
CA GLN A 695 -2.04 -54.78 23.48
C GLN A 695 -3.17 -55.13 24.45
N GLY A 696 -2.94 -54.97 25.76
CA GLY A 696 -3.98 -55.06 26.78
C GLY A 696 -5.01 -53.93 26.60
N ASN A 697 -6.25 -54.14 26.95
CA ASN A 697 -7.35 -53.16 27.08
C ASN A 697 -7.79 -52.33 25.85
N VAL A 698 -7.38 -52.64 24.63
CA VAL A 698 -7.91 -51.97 23.42
C VAL A 698 -9.08 -52.78 22.87
N VAL A 699 -10.24 -52.17 22.72
CA VAL A 699 -11.53 -52.83 22.49
C VAL A 699 -11.76 -53.28 21.05
N SER A 700 -11.11 -52.64 20.06
CA SER A 700 -11.30 -52.96 18.64
C SER A 700 -10.00 -52.74 17.86
N LYS A 701 -9.29 -53.84 17.55
CA LYS A 701 -8.10 -53.83 16.71
C LYS A 701 -8.41 -54.59 15.45
N THR A 702 -8.18 -53.97 14.29
CA THR A 702 -8.48 -54.63 13.02
C THR A 702 -7.29 -54.59 12.07
N ILE A 703 -7.09 -55.74 11.37
CA ILE A 703 -6.21 -55.82 10.22
C ILE A 703 -7.03 -56.25 8.98
N ASN A 704 -7.00 -55.40 7.95
CA ASN A 704 -7.66 -55.68 6.67
C ASN A 704 -6.64 -56.18 5.65
N ILE A 705 -6.82 -57.40 5.19
CA ILE A 705 -5.94 -58.10 4.24
C ILE A 705 -6.63 -58.36 2.90
N THR A 706 -7.80 -57.78 2.67
CA THR A 706 -8.60 -57.99 1.45
C THR A 706 -7.78 -57.78 0.19
N GLY A 707 -7.73 -58.77 -0.70
CA GLY A 707 -7.02 -58.67 -1.97
C GLY A 707 -5.49 -58.66 -1.87
N ALA A 708 -4.88 -58.76 -0.70
CA ALA A 708 -3.45 -58.99 -0.57
C ALA A 708 -3.05 -60.36 -1.20
N THR A 709 -1.95 -60.38 -1.95
CA THR A 709 -1.54 -61.56 -2.74
C THR A 709 -1.40 -62.83 -1.89
N GLY A 710 -0.82 -62.70 -0.72
CA GLY A 710 -0.60 -63.84 0.19
C GLY A 710 -1.76 -64.20 1.11
N ALA A 711 -2.86 -63.43 1.08
CA ALA A 711 -3.97 -63.65 2.04
C ALA A 711 -4.64 -65.00 1.86
N ALA A 712 -4.77 -65.51 0.61
CA ALA A 712 -5.35 -66.79 0.33
C ALA A 712 -4.50 -68.00 0.80
N GLY A 713 -3.20 -67.80 1.01
CA GLY A 713 -2.28 -68.84 1.48
C GLY A 713 -2.20 -68.95 3.02
N LEU A 714 -2.89 -68.09 3.75
CA LEU A 714 -2.85 -68.10 5.22
C LEU A 714 -3.64 -69.27 5.79
N THR A 715 -2.95 -70.13 6.62
CA THR A 715 -3.56 -71.23 7.35
C THR A 715 -4.33 -70.71 8.59
N ALA A 716 -5.14 -71.59 9.19
CA ALA A 716 -5.78 -71.30 10.46
C ALA A 716 -4.77 -70.99 11.57
N ALA A 717 -3.62 -71.71 11.57
CA ALA A 717 -2.53 -71.45 12.52
C ALA A 717 -1.90 -70.07 12.31
N ASP A 718 -1.71 -69.60 11.07
CA ASP A 718 -1.18 -68.27 10.77
C ASP A 718 -2.14 -67.16 11.25
N ARG A 719 -3.42 -67.33 11.04
CA ARG A 719 -4.46 -66.39 11.51
C ARG A 719 -4.53 -66.32 13.03
N LEU A 720 -4.26 -67.47 13.73
CA LEU A 720 -4.24 -67.56 15.18
C LEU A 720 -3.13 -66.69 15.78
N ILE A 721 -2.00 -66.49 15.09
CA ILE A 721 -0.92 -65.61 15.56
C ILE A 721 -1.44 -64.23 15.93
N VAL A 722 -2.28 -63.64 15.11
CA VAL A 722 -2.75 -62.28 15.32
C VAL A 722 -4.06 -62.21 16.12
N THR A 723 -4.93 -63.19 15.97
CA THR A 723 -6.19 -63.21 16.74
C THR A 723 -5.91 -63.53 18.23
N SER A 724 -4.90 -64.35 18.54
CA SER A 724 -4.44 -64.55 19.94
C SER A 724 -3.89 -63.28 20.59
N LYS A 725 -3.46 -62.31 19.81
CA LYS A 725 -3.06 -60.98 20.25
C LYS A 725 -4.21 -59.97 20.33
N GLY A 726 -5.45 -60.42 20.14
CA GLY A 726 -6.66 -59.61 20.24
C GLY A 726 -7.03 -58.77 19.01
N TRP A 727 -6.50 -59.11 17.82
CA TRP A 727 -6.83 -58.46 16.56
C TRP A 727 -7.91 -59.23 15.79
N THR A 728 -8.77 -58.45 15.10
CA THR A 728 -9.74 -58.99 14.17
C THR A 728 -9.21 -58.88 12.74
N ILE A 729 -9.21 -59.98 12.00
CA ILE A 729 -8.83 -60.03 10.59
C ILE A 729 -10.08 -59.80 9.73
N THR A 730 -10.00 -58.90 8.78
CA THR A 730 -11.02 -58.70 7.73
C THR A 730 -10.42 -58.99 6.36
N GLY A 731 -11.16 -59.73 5.50
CA GLY A 731 -10.75 -60.11 4.15
C GLY A 731 -10.21 -61.50 3.98
#